data_0e1cfce3b09c611b192e689b9210512b
#
_entry.id   0e1cfce3b09c611b192e689b9210512b
#
_cell.length_a   1.000
_cell.length_b   1.000
_cell.length_c   1.000
_cell.angle_alpha   90.00
_cell.angle_beta   90.00
_cell.angle_gamma   90.00
#
_symmetry.space_group_name_H-M   'P 1'
#
loop_
_entity.id
_entity.type
_entity.pdbx_description
1 polymer ?
#
loop_
_entity_poly.entity_id
_entity_poly.type
_entity_poly.pdbx_seq_one_letter_code
_entity_poly.pdbx_strand_id
1 'polypeptide(L)'
;MPGATIVAAPAGYGKTMLVAEWAQAQTRPTIWCSVDPSDSPQMFFAHIVQAVRNVLPKFAADFESERFLSADSYIRYMVREASEVKDDFNFVIDNGQSDAHEVAPFAQALVDNLPSNVHIVIVRRVTPATSLARYASLGNLSMITSQELKFSQEEISVICELNGLDGKDWKIAKHLNKCDGWPSAIQMMAKNISHGMPESNFQIAETSNPLGILALESFNSLNAENKHNLLKLGIVSEFDLEVASIILGEDFSESYINKLATDGIFVSVSSGIQRTYRITPIVYEVLQELRSGYKDQELSTHEKLSQYFLSKGAPAEALEHVFRSGNTEQITEILKVSIRDMAAIGRGDQIVRWAQYAADDGPTGELIKKTVEAVGHLVNLDFEKAEGIAAELNFVASQDSQAEFLTQLAAMILAHIYFARGDFDRSRAMIVNALAKDYGIAGIENIDKIALLRLQADIAYIYDDAELVEASLLHAKKLQDSLNHEIIGYHIGCITSMSLWCQGRFFEAAEFASIAITQAESKGYSGITAPFDAMLVLSRCQLELSQLDKSINTSNLIQQKAEATRMWPWYFMGNGTCSRIQITQGLITHVVDVIAAQRETHRQLQTPNQLGWIIDVTDVFLRFVLNDWKRAEELLQRMPKIEMVRQIDMNLKFEADPKRIHALVAQMPETTPRERVNKTLYQATINIDQENVALNYLRTALDLGAEVGFHEYFVRQNRLYPIMVKAAAAKPTIFIESVVHEMSERIKNSNSDTGALEEKLTNRELEILKHLTTGNPISAIAKQLHISQNTMKTHLRNVYRKLDVDGRHTAVEKAKKLLLI
;
A
#
# COMPACT_ATOMS: atom_id res chain seq x y z
N MET A 1 -8.30 -20.80 26.83
CA MET A 1 -6.94 -20.28 27.04
C MET A 1 -7.02 -18.76 26.92
N PRO A 2 -6.15 -18.00 27.62
CA PRO A 2 -6.06 -16.55 27.37
C PRO A 2 -5.78 -16.29 25.89
N GLY A 3 -6.32 -15.22 25.34
CA GLY A 3 -6.16 -14.87 23.93
C GLY A 3 -4.71 -14.54 23.55
N ALA A 4 -3.89 -14.09 24.53
CA ALA A 4 -2.51 -13.72 24.31
C ALA A 4 -1.58 -14.20 25.44
N THR A 5 -0.33 -14.52 25.09
CA THR A 5 0.76 -14.81 26.03
C THR A 5 1.97 -13.93 25.69
N ILE A 6 2.53 -13.26 26.68
CA ILE A 6 3.77 -12.50 26.54
C ILE A 6 4.87 -13.21 27.30
N VAL A 7 5.97 -13.50 26.58
CA VAL A 7 7.19 -14.06 27.19
C VAL A 7 8.25 -12.96 27.19
N ALA A 8 8.47 -12.35 28.36
CA ALA A 8 9.32 -11.17 28.51
C ALA A 8 10.49 -11.46 29.46
N ALA A 9 11.69 -11.52 28.93
CA ALA A 9 12.91 -11.66 29.73
C ALA A 9 14.13 -11.18 28.94
N PRO A 10 15.25 -10.82 29.56
CA PRO A 10 16.49 -10.47 28.89
C PRO A 10 17.00 -11.53 27.90
N ALA A 11 18.02 -11.21 27.10
CA ALA A 11 18.66 -12.18 26.22
C ALA A 11 19.18 -13.41 27.02
N GLY A 12 19.16 -14.58 26.40
CA GLY A 12 19.70 -15.78 27.00
C GLY A 12 18.82 -16.49 28.06
N TYR A 13 17.57 -16.06 28.23
CA TYR A 13 16.60 -16.75 29.12
C TYR A 13 15.86 -17.91 28.46
N GLY A 14 16.26 -18.32 27.28
CA GLY A 14 15.63 -19.46 26.58
C GLY A 14 14.22 -19.22 26.03
N LYS A 15 13.77 -17.95 25.95
CA LYS A 15 12.42 -17.59 25.49
C LYS A 15 12.00 -18.26 24.19
N THR A 16 12.84 -18.09 23.17
CA THR A 16 12.61 -18.65 21.83
C THR A 16 12.56 -20.18 21.85
N MET A 17 13.46 -20.81 22.65
CA MET A 17 13.47 -22.26 22.82
C MET A 17 12.21 -22.78 23.51
N LEU A 18 11.78 -22.14 24.60
CA LEU A 18 10.56 -22.50 25.31
C LEU A 18 9.34 -22.42 24.39
N VAL A 19 9.22 -21.33 23.65
CA VAL A 19 8.10 -21.14 22.73
C VAL A 19 8.17 -22.10 21.55
N ALA A 20 9.36 -22.43 21.04
CA ALA A 20 9.53 -23.41 19.97
C ALA A 20 9.14 -24.82 20.43
N GLU A 21 9.56 -25.23 21.63
CA GLU A 21 9.17 -26.52 22.20
C GLU A 21 7.65 -26.57 22.46
N TRP A 22 7.09 -25.50 23.01
CA TRP A 22 5.65 -25.38 23.17
C TRP A 22 4.92 -25.48 21.82
N ALA A 23 5.41 -24.80 20.78
CA ALA A 23 4.82 -24.81 19.45
C ALA A 23 4.82 -26.20 18.80
N GLN A 24 5.90 -26.96 18.97
CA GLN A 24 6.00 -28.34 18.49
C GLN A 24 5.04 -29.29 19.20
N ALA A 25 4.71 -29.04 20.47
CA ALA A 25 3.78 -29.83 21.25
C ALA A 25 2.30 -29.50 20.96
N GLN A 26 2.02 -28.46 20.17
CA GLN A 26 0.65 -28.06 19.85
C GLN A 26 0.04 -28.90 18.73
N THR A 27 -1.25 -29.16 18.82
CA THR A 27 -2.04 -29.80 17.75
C THR A 27 -2.57 -28.77 16.73
N ARG A 28 -2.64 -27.50 17.15
CA ARG A 28 -3.06 -26.37 16.31
C ARG A 28 -1.89 -25.92 15.43
N PRO A 29 -2.13 -25.50 14.18
CA PRO A 29 -1.10 -24.89 13.35
C PRO A 29 -0.47 -23.70 14.08
N THR A 30 0.86 -23.69 14.15
CA THR A 30 1.59 -22.58 14.76
C THR A 30 2.37 -21.84 13.69
N ILE A 31 2.08 -20.56 13.55
CA ILE A 31 2.68 -19.65 12.61
C ILE A 31 3.74 -18.84 13.35
N TRP A 32 4.96 -18.83 12.83
CA TRP A 32 6.10 -18.18 13.47
C TRP A 32 6.60 -17.00 12.64
N CYS A 33 6.66 -15.82 13.23
CA CYS A 33 7.22 -14.61 12.65
C CYS A 33 8.36 -14.09 13.53
N SER A 34 9.58 -14.11 13.01
CA SER A 34 10.73 -13.47 13.65
C SER A 34 10.86 -12.05 13.11
N VAL A 35 11.02 -11.08 14.00
CA VAL A 35 11.09 -9.64 13.71
C VAL A 35 12.53 -9.17 13.82
N ASP A 36 13.02 -8.44 12.83
CA ASP A 36 14.29 -7.75 12.94
C ASP A 36 14.09 -6.35 13.56
N PRO A 37 14.91 -5.96 14.55
CA PRO A 37 14.83 -4.62 15.14
C PRO A 37 15.03 -3.46 14.13
N SER A 38 15.64 -3.74 12.99
CA SER A 38 15.85 -2.78 11.90
C SER A 38 14.67 -2.72 10.90
N ASP A 39 13.65 -3.60 11.04
CA ASP A 39 12.49 -3.59 10.17
C ASP A 39 11.72 -2.29 10.31
N SER A 40 11.38 -1.68 9.18
CA SER A 40 10.37 -0.63 9.16
C SER A 40 9.00 -1.22 9.52
N PRO A 41 8.04 -0.43 10.02
CA PRO A 41 6.68 -0.92 10.29
C PRO A 41 6.08 -1.66 9.10
N GLN A 42 6.30 -1.19 7.88
CA GLN A 42 5.79 -1.81 6.66
C GLN A 42 6.44 -3.17 6.39
N MET A 43 7.75 -3.30 6.59
CA MET A 43 8.47 -4.58 6.46
C MET A 43 8.01 -5.57 7.52
N PHE A 44 7.86 -5.11 8.76
CA PHE A 44 7.31 -5.90 9.84
C PHE A 44 5.93 -6.48 9.49
N PHE A 45 5.04 -5.64 8.95
CA PHE A 45 3.71 -6.08 8.51
C PHE A 45 3.76 -7.08 7.35
N ALA A 46 4.65 -6.87 6.40
CA ALA A 46 4.86 -7.80 5.29
C ALA A 46 5.38 -9.17 5.77
N HIS A 47 6.32 -9.17 6.72
CA HIS A 47 6.84 -10.40 7.32
C HIS A 47 5.76 -11.19 8.07
N ILE A 48 4.88 -10.51 8.81
CA ILE A 48 3.74 -11.16 9.48
C ILE A 48 2.84 -11.86 8.45
N VAL A 49 2.41 -11.15 7.41
CA VAL A 49 1.54 -11.73 6.40
C VAL A 49 2.21 -12.88 5.67
N GLN A 50 3.48 -12.74 5.35
CA GLN A 50 4.24 -13.82 4.70
C GLN A 50 4.36 -15.05 5.60
N ALA A 51 4.62 -14.86 6.89
CA ALA A 51 4.65 -15.97 7.86
C ALA A 51 3.31 -16.70 7.92
N VAL A 52 2.18 -15.94 7.93
CA VAL A 52 0.85 -16.55 7.92
C VAL A 52 0.58 -17.29 6.61
N ARG A 53 0.95 -16.73 5.47
CA ARG A 53 0.78 -17.36 4.13
C ARG A 53 1.57 -18.66 3.99
N ASN A 54 2.70 -18.81 4.63
CA ASN A 54 3.47 -20.04 4.59
C ASN A 54 2.68 -21.24 5.16
N VAL A 55 1.74 -21.00 6.06
CA VAL A 55 0.87 -22.02 6.68
C VAL A 55 -0.54 -21.97 6.11
N LEU A 56 -1.05 -20.77 5.83
CA LEU A 56 -2.38 -20.48 5.31
C LEU A 56 -2.26 -19.72 3.97
N PRO A 57 -2.02 -20.38 2.84
CA PRO A 57 -1.65 -19.71 1.57
C PRO A 57 -2.67 -18.73 1.01
N LYS A 58 -3.94 -18.84 1.42
CA LYS A 58 -5.02 -17.93 1.00
C LYS A 58 -5.24 -16.76 1.94
N PHE A 59 -4.51 -16.71 3.05
CA PHE A 59 -4.66 -15.65 4.03
C PHE A 59 -4.23 -14.31 3.45
N ALA A 60 -5.08 -13.30 3.64
CA ALA A 60 -4.78 -11.94 3.20
C ALA A 60 -4.25 -11.89 1.76
N ALA A 61 -4.94 -12.58 0.82
CA ALA A 61 -4.47 -12.72 -0.57
C ALA A 61 -4.17 -11.37 -1.23
N ASP A 62 -4.94 -10.33 -0.85
CA ASP A 62 -4.83 -8.97 -1.37
C ASP A 62 -3.96 -8.05 -0.47
N PHE A 63 -3.14 -8.64 0.42
CA PHE A 63 -2.29 -7.84 1.29
C PHE A 63 -1.11 -7.22 0.57
N GLU A 64 -0.93 -5.94 0.82
CA GLU A 64 0.25 -5.16 0.44
C GLU A 64 0.63 -4.22 1.59
N SER A 65 1.89 -4.25 1.98
CA SER A 65 2.41 -3.55 3.17
C SER A 65 2.21 -2.04 3.12
N GLU A 66 2.23 -1.46 1.92
CA GLU A 66 2.07 -0.03 1.65
C GLU A 66 0.66 0.50 1.90
N ARG A 67 -0.29 -0.41 2.07
CA ARG A 67 -1.70 -0.13 2.27
C ARG A 67 -2.01 0.52 3.63
N PHE A 68 -1.09 0.44 4.58
CA PHE A 68 -1.34 0.78 5.97
C PHE A 68 -0.43 1.91 6.46
N LEU A 69 -1.04 3.08 6.72
CA LEU A 69 -0.36 4.25 7.28
C LEU A 69 -0.22 4.20 8.80
N SER A 70 -0.96 3.32 9.47
CA SER A 70 -0.93 3.19 10.91
C SER A 70 -1.04 1.73 11.34
N ALA A 71 -0.43 1.40 12.47
CA ALA A 71 -0.54 0.11 13.11
C ALA A 71 -2.02 -0.31 13.33
N ASP A 72 -2.87 0.64 13.67
CA ASP A 72 -4.31 0.44 13.91
C ASP A 72 -5.08 -0.03 12.66
N SER A 73 -4.79 0.53 11.49
CA SER A 73 -5.44 0.13 10.24
C SER A 73 -5.00 -1.28 9.82
N TYR A 74 -3.72 -1.57 10.01
CA TYR A 74 -3.16 -2.91 9.78
C TYR A 74 -3.77 -3.96 10.71
N ILE A 75 -3.87 -3.65 12.01
CA ILE A 75 -4.44 -4.59 13.00
C ILE A 75 -5.89 -4.91 12.66
N ARG A 76 -6.71 -3.90 12.36
CA ARG A 76 -8.10 -4.13 11.95
C ARG A 76 -8.22 -5.01 10.72
N TYR A 77 -7.33 -4.84 9.76
CA TYR A 77 -7.26 -5.69 8.58
C TYR A 77 -6.90 -7.13 8.96
N MET A 78 -5.82 -7.34 9.72
CA MET A 78 -5.37 -8.66 10.14
C MET A 78 -6.39 -9.39 11.01
N VAL A 79 -7.06 -8.68 11.91
CA VAL A 79 -8.13 -9.23 12.75
C VAL A 79 -9.31 -9.71 11.89
N ARG A 80 -9.71 -8.94 10.89
CA ARG A 80 -10.76 -9.34 9.95
C ARG A 80 -10.38 -10.60 9.20
N GLU A 81 -9.20 -10.60 8.55
CA GLU A 81 -8.71 -11.76 7.79
C GLU A 81 -8.57 -13.00 8.67
N ALA A 82 -8.04 -12.83 9.89
CA ALA A 82 -7.91 -13.91 10.86
C ALA A 82 -9.28 -14.46 11.34
N SER A 83 -10.29 -13.59 11.46
CA SER A 83 -11.65 -14.00 11.83
C SER A 83 -12.35 -14.82 10.76
N GLU A 84 -11.94 -14.70 9.50
CA GLU A 84 -12.46 -15.47 8.36
C GLU A 84 -11.86 -16.88 8.27
N VAL A 85 -10.76 -17.14 8.99
CA VAL A 85 -10.14 -18.47 9.07
C VAL A 85 -10.99 -19.35 9.97
N LYS A 86 -11.41 -20.50 9.47
CA LYS A 86 -12.30 -21.42 10.20
C LYS A 86 -11.60 -22.21 11.29
N ASP A 87 -10.31 -22.47 11.12
CA ASP A 87 -9.53 -23.28 12.01
C ASP A 87 -8.80 -22.42 13.05
N ASP A 88 -8.68 -22.93 14.26
CA ASP A 88 -7.90 -22.30 15.31
C ASP A 88 -6.40 -22.40 15.00
N PHE A 89 -5.65 -21.34 15.21
CA PHE A 89 -4.19 -21.33 15.04
C PHE A 89 -3.47 -20.51 16.11
N ASN A 90 -2.18 -20.80 16.29
CA ASN A 90 -1.30 -20.03 17.16
C ASN A 90 -0.44 -19.10 16.28
N PHE A 91 -0.19 -17.89 16.74
CA PHE A 91 0.67 -16.93 16.08
C PHE A 91 1.78 -16.48 17.02
N VAL A 92 3.02 -16.78 16.68
CA VAL A 92 4.20 -16.42 17.45
C VAL A 92 4.91 -15.25 16.79
N ILE A 93 5.12 -14.18 17.55
CA ILE A 93 5.94 -13.03 17.19
C ILE A 93 7.20 -13.10 18.04
N ASP A 94 8.30 -13.53 17.44
CA ASP A 94 9.59 -13.59 18.11
C ASP A 94 10.42 -12.35 17.85
N ASN A 95 11.09 -11.88 18.89
CA ASN A 95 11.95 -10.71 18.86
C ASN A 95 11.20 -9.38 18.64
N GLY A 96 9.97 -9.26 19.14
CA GLY A 96 9.14 -8.07 19.06
C GLY A 96 9.70 -6.82 19.78
N GLN A 97 10.95 -6.46 19.51
CA GLN A 97 11.73 -5.48 20.28
C GLN A 97 11.98 -4.19 19.53
N SER A 98 11.18 -3.78 18.59
CA SER A 98 11.44 -2.43 18.12
C SER A 98 11.11 -1.49 19.29
N ASP A 99 12.15 -0.82 19.83
CA ASP A 99 12.05 0.33 20.73
C ASP A 99 11.44 1.55 20.00
N ALA A 100 11.07 1.38 18.74
CA ALA A 100 10.28 2.34 18.02
C ALA A 100 8.94 2.51 18.75
N HIS A 101 8.62 3.73 19.13
CA HIS A 101 7.42 4.15 19.86
C HIS A 101 6.10 3.62 19.25
N GLU A 102 6.14 2.93 18.11
CA GLU A 102 4.99 2.43 17.34
C GLU A 102 4.60 0.97 17.63
N VAL A 103 5.52 0.15 18.16
CA VAL A 103 5.23 -1.29 18.39
C VAL A 103 4.51 -1.55 19.71
N ALA A 104 4.67 -0.69 20.70
CA ALA A 104 3.92 -0.83 21.96
C ALA A 104 2.40 -0.58 21.76
N PRO A 105 1.97 0.44 21.01
CA PRO A 105 0.57 0.58 20.59
C PRO A 105 0.07 -0.60 19.75
N PHE A 106 0.94 -1.17 18.91
CA PHE A 106 0.61 -2.35 18.10
C PHE A 106 0.28 -3.57 18.95
N ALA A 107 1.15 -3.94 19.90
CA ALA A 107 0.91 -5.07 20.79
C ALA A 107 -0.39 -4.89 21.60
N GLN A 108 -0.67 -3.67 22.06
CA GLN A 108 -1.88 -3.30 22.76
C GLN A 108 -3.14 -3.50 21.91
N ALA A 109 -3.15 -2.88 20.74
CA ALA A 109 -4.28 -2.91 19.82
C ALA A 109 -4.55 -4.34 19.29
N LEU A 110 -3.50 -5.16 19.19
CA LEU A 110 -3.59 -6.57 18.81
C LEU A 110 -4.27 -7.38 19.90
N VAL A 111 -3.92 -7.20 21.16
CA VAL A 111 -4.55 -7.87 22.31
C VAL A 111 -6.02 -7.44 22.47
N ASP A 112 -6.33 -6.16 22.19
CA ASP A 112 -7.69 -5.62 22.32
C ASP A 112 -8.67 -6.18 21.27
N ASN A 113 -8.17 -6.60 20.11
CA ASN A 113 -9.00 -6.96 18.97
C ASN A 113 -8.84 -8.42 18.53
N LEU A 114 -8.19 -9.28 19.32
CA LEU A 114 -7.90 -10.66 18.96
C LEU A 114 -9.18 -11.48 18.68
N PRO A 115 -9.27 -12.15 17.52
CA PRO A 115 -10.32 -13.10 17.24
C PRO A 115 -10.21 -14.34 18.16
N SER A 116 -11.34 -14.94 18.48
CA SER A 116 -11.41 -16.09 19.40
C SER A 116 -10.70 -17.36 18.89
N ASN A 117 -10.45 -17.45 17.58
CA ASN A 117 -9.76 -18.57 16.92
C ASN A 117 -8.22 -18.39 16.87
N VAL A 118 -7.69 -17.26 17.37
CA VAL A 118 -6.25 -16.97 17.38
C VAL A 118 -5.71 -16.87 18.78
N HIS A 119 -4.60 -17.58 19.05
CA HIS A 119 -3.80 -17.40 20.25
C HIS A 119 -2.46 -16.77 19.87
N ILE A 120 -2.14 -15.61 20.42
CA ILE A 120 -0.89 -14.90 20.11
C ILE A 120 0.13 -15.11 21.22
N VAL A 121 1.37 -15.44 20.82
CA VAL A 121 2.53 -15.49 21.72
C VAL A 121 3.53 -14.42 21.26
N ILE A 122 3.83 -13.47 22.14
CA ILE A 122 4.80 -12.39 21.88
C ILE A 122 6.05 -12.60 22.72
N VAL A 123 7.19 -12.78 22.07
CA VAL A 123 8.49 -12.94 22.72
C VAL A 123 9.24 -11.60 22.69
N ARG A 124 9.64 -11.10 23.87
CA ARG A 124 10.30 -9.79 24.03
C ARG A 124 11.48 -9.85 25.01
N ARG A 125 12.37 -8.85 24.96
CA ARG A 125 13.46 -8.69 25.95
C ARG A 125 13.05 -7.87 27.18
N VAL A 126 12.12 -6.96 27.03
CA VAL A 126 11.70 -6.02 28.08
C VAL A 126 10.25 -6.28 28.46
N THR A 127 9.97 -6.26 29.75
CA THR A 127 8.60 -6.33 30.25
C THR A 127 7.82 -5.09 29.76
N PRO A 128 6.62 -5.27 29.18
CA PRO A 128 5.84 -4.13 28.72
C PRO A 128 5.47 -3.21 29.88
N ALA A 129 5.36 -1.91 29.58
CA ALA A 129 4.94 -0.91 30.56
C ALA A 129 3.57 -1.23 31.17
N THR A 130 3.27 -0.66 32.29
CA THR A 130 2.11 -0.91 33.19
C THR A 130 0.72 -0.95 32.52
N SER A 131 0.57 -0.48 31.29
CA SER A 131 -0.69 -0.49 30.54
C SER A 131 -1.27 -1.91 30.30
N LEU A 132 -0.44 -2.94 30.22
CA LEU A 132 -0.87 -4.33 29.98
C LEU A 132 -1.28 -5.09 31.25
N ALA A 133 -0.97 -4.58 32.44
CA ALA A 133 -1.39 -5.19 33.72
C ALA A 133 -2.90 -5.31 33.86
N ARG A 134 -3.66 -4.38 33.21
CA ARG A 134 -5.13 -4.42 33.18
C ARG A 134 -5.67 -5.65 32.46
N TYR A 135 -5.00 -6.09 31.38
CA TYR A 135 -5.44 -7.25 30.58
C TYR A 135 -5.11 -8.58 31.26
N ALA A 136 -4.01 -8.63 31.99
CA ALA A 136 -3.68 -9.77 32.82
C ALA A 136 -4.75 -9.98 33.91
N SER A 137 -5.27 -8.90 34.49
CA SER A 137 -6.35 -8.97 35.51
C SER A 137 -7.70 -9.43 34.94
N LEU A 138 -7.92 -9.27 33.61
CA LEU A 138 -9.15 -9.72 32.92
C LEU A 138 -9.08 -11.19 32.46
N GLY A 139 -7.93 -11.87 32.64
CA GLY A 139 -7.73 -13.27 32.27
C GLY A 139 -7.48 -13.50 30.75
N ASN A 140 -7.40 -12.44 29.95
CA ASN A 140 -7.17 -12.53 28.51
C ASN A 140 -5.69 -12.53 28.11
N LEU A 141 -4.78 -12.24 29.07
CA LEU A 141 -3.36 -12.16 28.88
C LEU A 141 -2.61 -12.98 29.94
N SER A 142 -1.75 -13.89 29.50
CA SER A 142 -0.73 -14.55 30.34
C SER A 142 0.62 -13.87 30.16
N MET A 143 1.41 -13.81 31.21
CA MET A 143 2.75 -13.23 31.16
C MET A 143 3.74 -14.20 31.80
N ILE A 144 4.79 -14.54 31.07
CA ILE A 144 5.93 -15.34 31.54
C ILE A 144 7.13 -14.39 31.58
N THR A 145 7.71 -14.23 32.76
CA THR A 145 8.81 -13.29 33.02
C THR A 145 10.14 -14.01 33.20
N SER A 146 11.20 -13.24 33.38
CA SER A 146 12.51 -13.82 33.70
C SER A 146 12.52 -14.66 34.98
N GLN A 147 11.59 -14.42 35.90
CA GLN A 147 11.51 -15.19 37.15
C GLN A 147 11.04 -16.63 36.90
N GLU A 148 10.05 -16.80 36.01
CA GLU A 148 9.56 -18.13 35.66
C GLU A 148 10.50 -18.87 34.71
N LEU A 149 11.43 -18.16 34.06
CA LEU A 149 12.37 -18.71 33.10
C LEU A 149 13.73 -19.04 33.70
N LYS A 150 13.99 -18.68 34.97
CA LYS A 150 15.19 -19.08 35.69
C LYS A 150 15.24 -20.59 35.87
N PHE A 151 16.41 -21.18 35.60
CA PHE A 151 16.61 -22.60 35.92
C PHE A 151 16.57 -22.84 37.42
N SER A 152 15.80 -23.83 37.82
CA SER A 152 15.79 -24.37 39.17
C SER A 152 17.08 -25.14 39.48
N GLN A 153 17.32 -25.46 40.74
CA GLN A 153 18.49 -26.27 41.10
C GLN A 153 18.47 -27.67 40.47
N GLU A 154 17.27 -28.23 40.31
CA GLU A 154 17.07 -29.50 39.61
C GLU A 154 17.47 -29.42 38.13
N GLU A 155 17.03 -28.38 37.44
CA GLU A 155 17.37 -28.13 36.04
C GLU A 155 18.87 -27.87 35.86
N ILE A 156 19.50 -27.12 36.79
CA ILE A 156 20.97 -26.93 36.82
C ILE A 156 21.69 -28.24 36.96
N SER A 157 21.22 -29.14 37.82
CA SER A 157 21.81 -30.46 38.01
C SER A 157 21.76 -31.29 36.71
N VAL A 158 20.63 -31.26 36.00
CA VAL A 158 20.49 -31.93 34.70
C VAL A 158 21.45 -31.33 33.67
N ILE A 159 21.63 -30.01 33.62
CA ILE A 159 22.62 -29.37 32.73
C ILE A 159 24.04 -29.82 33.07
N CYS A 160 24.39 -29.94 34.33
CA CYS A 160 25.68 -30.47 34.75
C CYS A 160 25.88 -31.92 34.25
N GLU A 161 24.91 -32.79 34.46
CA GLU A 161 24.97 -34.18 33.99
C GLU A 161 25.12 -34.29 32.48
N LEU A 162 24.38 -33.50 31.73
CA LEU A 162 24.46 -33.40 30.24
C LEU A 162 25.83 -32.96 29.74
N ASN A 163 26.57 -32.18 30.54
CA ASN A 163 27.93 -31.72 30.22
C ASN A 163 29.02 -32.60 30.89
N GLY A 164 28.68 -33.73 31.47
CA GLY A 164 29.62 -34.65 32.13
C GLY A 164 30.22 -34.09 33.42
N LEU A 165 29.54 -33.17 34.08
CA LEU A 165 29.94 -32.53 35.34
C LEU A 165 29.19 -33.15 36.53
N ASP A 166 29.83 -33.27 37.68
CA ASP A 166 29.15 -33.62 38.90
C ASP A 166 28.44 -32.39 39.50
N GLY A 167 27.12 -32.33 39.34
CA GLY A 167 26.28 -31.23 39.84
C GLY A 167 26.31 -31.07 41.37
N LYS A 168 26.89 -32.05 42.11
CA LYS A 168 27.09 -32.00 43.58
C LYS A 168 28.44 -31.41 43.97
N ASP A 169 29.36 -31.20 42.99
CA ASP A 169 30.63 -30.52 43.31
C ASP A 169 30.37 -29.06 43.69
N TRP A 170 30.74 -28.76 44.96
CA TRP A 170 30.51 -27.43 45.52
C TRP A 170 31.22 -26.31 44.74
N LYS A 171 32.33 -26.60 44.05
CA LYS A 171 33.07 -25.64 43.24
C LYS A 171 32.28 -25.31 42.00
N ILE A 172 31.74 -26.30 41.31
CA ILE A 172 30.89 -26.15 40.14
C ILE A 172 29.61 -25.41 40.54
N ALA A 173 28.95 -25.82 41.60
CA ALA A 173 27.77 -25.19 42.14
C ALA A 173 28.01 -23.70 42.48
N LYS A 174 29.16 -23.36 43.06
CA LYS A 174 29.55 -21.98 43.39
C LYS A 174 29.62 -21.08 42.16
N HIS A 175 30.18 -21.59 41.04
CA HIS A 175 30.28 -20.83 39.81
C HIS A 175 28.91 -20.71 39.10
N LEU A 176 28.14 -21.79 39.05
CA LEU A 176 26.81 -21.79 38.43
C LEU A 176 25.80 -20.93 39.21
N ASN A 177 25.89 -20.89 40.52
CA ASN A 177 25.05 -20.03 41.36
C ASN A 177 25.28 -18.53 41.12
N LYS A 178 26.48 -18.13 40.64
CA LYS A 178 26.73 -16.72 40.22
C LYS A 178 25.91 -16.32 39.00
N CYS A 179 25.43 -17.29 38.24
CA CYS A 179 24.56 -17.04 37.08
C CYS A 179 23.10 -16.79 37.47
N ASP A 180 22.74 -16.89 38.77
CA ASP A 180 21.38 -16.59 39.29
C ASP A 180 20.25 -17.24 38.50
N GLY A 181 20.41 -18.51 38.14
CA GLY A 181 19.43 -19.26 37.36
C GLY A 181 19.33 -18.89 35.87
N TRP A 182 20.21 -18.05 35.37
CA TRP A 182 20.16 -17.60 33.96
C TRP A 182 20.54 -18.75 32.99
N PRO A 183 19.60 -19.25 32.13
CA PRO A 183 19.80 -20.49 31.38
C PRO A 183 21.02 -20.52 30.48
N SER A 184 21.22 -19.50 29.66
CA SER A 184 22.36 -19.44 28.72
C SER A 184 23.69 -19.27 29.45
N ALA A 185 23.68 -18.51 30.54
CA ALA A 185 24.88 -18.34 31.35
C ALA A 185 25.27 -19.65 31.99
N ILE A 186 24.30 -20.42 32.54
CA ILE A 186 24.53 -21.73 33.13
C ILE A 186 25.04 -22.73 32.09
N GLN A 187 24.41 -22.80 30.92
CA GLN A 187 24.87 -23.67 29.82
C GLN A 187 26.28 -23.34 29.35
N MET A 188 26.58 -22.06 29.15
CA MET A 188 27.94 -21.64 28.77
C MET A 188 28.96 -21.96 29.86
N MET A 189 28.64 -21.67 31.11
CA MET A 189 29.51 -21.96 32.25
C MET A 189 29.76 -23.46 32.39
N ALA A 190 28.72 -24.28 32.34
CA ALA A 190 28.83 -25.73 32.42
C ALA A 190 29.70 -26.27 31.28
N LYS A 191 29.52 -25.80 30.07
CA LYS A 191 30.32 -26.18 28.89
C LYS A 191 31.79 -25.75 29.01
N ASN A 192 32.07 -24.55 29.52
CA ASN A 192 33.40 -24.04 29.73
C ASN A 192 34.12 -24.86 30.83
N ILE A 193 33.46 -25.18 31.93
CA ILE A 193 33.99 -26.03 32.98
C ILE A 193 34.31 -27.41 32.42
N SER A 194 33.41 -28.03 31.64
CA SER A 194 33.62 -29.37 31.05
C SER A 194 34.83 -29.40 30.08
N HIS A 195 35.16 -28.28 29.46
CA HIS A 195 36.34 -28.16 28.59
C HIS A 195 37.65 -27.81 29.34
N GLY A 196 37.62 -27.81 30.68
CA GLY A 196 38.84 -27.66 31.49
C GLY A 196 39.34 -26.21 31.59
N MET A 197 38.48 -25.20 31.52
CA MET A 197 38.83 -23.80 31.71
C MET A 197 39.41 -23.56 33.12
N PRO A 198 40.53 -22.90 33.32
CA PRO A 198 41.13 -22.67 34.64
C PRO A 198 40.26 -21.76 35.50
N GLU A 199 40.18 -22.05 36.82
CA GLU A 199 39.45 -21.24 37.79
C GLU A 199 39.90 -19.76 37.84
N SER A 200 41.17 -19.49 37.48
CA SER A 200 41.72 -18.12 37.40
C SER A 200 41.00 -17.19 36.40
N ASN A 201 40.37 -17.77 35.37
CA ASN A 201 39.69 -16.98 34.30
C ASN A 201 38.27 -16.56 34.71
N PHE A 202 37.79 -16.96 35.86
CA PHE A 202 36.50 -16.55 36.44
C PHE A 202 36.61 -15.28 37.33
N GLN A 203 37.77 -14.67 37.45
CA GLN A 203 37.95 -13.38 38.15
C GLN A 203 37.78 -12.24 37.16
N ILE A 204 36.78 -11.46 37.38
CA ILE A 204 36.10 -10.55 36.45
C ILE A 204 36.58 -9.11 36.62
N ALA A 205 36.86 -8.45 35.52
CA ALA A 205 36.88 -7.00 35.42
C ALA A 205 35.43 -6.46 35.26
N GLU A 206 35.22 -5.28 35.74
CA GLU A 206 34.03 -4.47 35.97
C GLU A 206 32.96 -4.41 34.85
N THR A 207 32.49 -5.48 34.26
CA THR A 207 31.34 -5.42 33.35
C THR A 207 30.10 -5.91 34.08
N SER A 208 29.06 -5.08 34.06
CA SER A 208 27.76 -5.32 34.72
C SER A 208 26.90 -6.40 34.07
N ASN A 209 27.41 -7.06 33.02
CA ASN A 209 26.68 -8.08 32.26
C ASN A 209 27.35 -9.46 32.35
N PRO A 210 26.81 -10.42 33.11
CA PRO A 210 27.39 -11.77 33.23
C PRO A 210 27.58 -12.52 31.91
N LEU A 211 26.69 -12.33 30.94
CA LEU A 211 26.82 -12.94 29.61
C LEU A 211 27.95 -12.33 28.78
N GLY A 212 28.21 -11.03 28.90
CA GLY A 212 29.34 -10.39 28.26
C GLY A 212 30.66 -10.97 28.75
N ILE A 213 30.75 -11.25 30.05
CA ILE A 213 31.88 -11.90 30.66
C ILE A 213 32.10 -13.32 30.12
N LEU A 214 31.02 -14.11 30.06
CA LEU A 214 31.09 -15.48 29.55
C LEU A 214 31.42 -15.52 28.05
N ALA A 215 30.90 -14.58 27.29
CA ALA A 215 31.24 -14.43 25.86
C ALA A 215 32.73 -14.09 25.71
N LEU A 216 33.26 -13.20 26.54
CA LEU A 216 34.69 -12.85 26.57
C LEU A 216 35.59 -14.02 26.97
N GLU A 217 35.17 -14.78 27.96
CA GLU A 217 35.90 -15.98 28.40
C GLU A 217 35.88 -17.07 27.32
N SER A 218 34.73 -17.30 26.68
CA SER A 218 34.60 -18.23 25.55
C SER A 218 35.47 -17.78 24.37
N PHE A 219 35.51 -16.49 24.06
CA PHE A 219 36.41 -15.90 23.08
C PHE A 219 37.87 -16.11 23.46
N ASN A 220 38.24 -15.88 24.72
CA ASN A 220 39.61 -16.05 25.21
C ASN A 220 40.09 -17.50 25.21
N SER A 221 39.18 -18.47 25.22
CA SER A 221 39.53 -19.89 25.09
C SER A 221 39.89 -20.33 23.65
N LEU A 222 39.57 -19.54 22.65
CA LEU A 222 39.91 -19.82 21.26
C LEU A 222 41.43 -19.70 21.02
N ASN A 223 41.93 -20.45 20.02
CA ASN A 223 43.31 -20.27 19.56
C ASN A 223 43.49 -18.92 18.87
N ALA A 224 44.72 -18.49 18.64
CA ALA A 224 45.03 -17.17 18.09
C ALA A 224 44.39 -16.93 16.71
N GLU A 225 44.40 -17.95 15.84
CA GLU A 225 43.84 -17.89 14.51
C GLU A 225 42.29 -17.72 14.55
N ASN A 226 41.59 -18.52 15.33
CA ASN A 226 40.15 -18.43 15.48
C ASN A 226 39.69 -17.12 16.14
N LYS A 227 40.47 -16.59 17.09
CA LYS A 227 40.22 -15.25 17.65
C LYS A 227 40.33 -14.18 16.60
N HIS A 228 41.37 -14.23 15.79
CA HIS A 228 41.59 -13.25 14.72
C HIS A 228 40.48 -13.30 13.68
N ASN A 229 40.10 -14.49 13.23
CA ASN A 229 39.03 -14.65 12.27
C ASN A 229 37.64 -14.22 12.81
N LEU A 230 37.35 -14.53 14.07
CA LEU A 230 36.11 -14.10 14.69
C LEU A 230 36.06 -12.56 14.90
N LEU A 231 37.19 -11.95 15.25
CA LEU A 231 37.31 -10.48 15.30
C LEU A 231 37.07 -9.86 13.91
N LYS A 232 37.62 -10.43 12.86
CA LYS A 232 37.34 -9.98 11.48
C LYS A 232 35.84 -10.09 11.16
N LEU A 233 35.23 -11.26 11.39
CA LEU A 233 33.80 -11.47 11.11
C LEU A 233 32.88 -10.53 11.89
N GLY A 234 33.28 -10.11 13.09
CA GLY A 234 32.55 -9.16 13.89
C GLY A 234 32.35 -7.78 13.25
N ILE A 235 32.84 -7.53 12.02
CA ILE A 235 32.55 -6.30 11.24
C ILE A 235 31.08 -6.21 10.86
N VAL A 236 30.40 -7.34 10.77
CA VAL A 236 28.97 -7.48 10.47
C VAL A 236 28.28 -8.30 11.54
N SER A 237 27.00 -8.05 11.78
CA SER A 237 26.18 -8.86 12.70
C SER A 237 25.61 -10.12 12.03
N GLU A 238 25.48 -10.10 10.72
CA GLU A 238 24.95 -11.16 9.89
C GLU A 238 25.73 -11.26 8.58
N PHE A 239 25.94 -12.46 8.06
CA PHE A 239 26.70 -12.69 6.83
C PHE A 239 26.32 -14.00 6.17
N ASP A 240 26.50 -14.09 4.87
CA ASP A 240 26.55 -15.33 4.11
C ASP A 240 28.02 -15.76 3.86
N LEU A 241 28.22 -16.85 3.12
CA LEU A 241 29.57 -17.32 2.81
C LEU A 241 30.35 -16.38 1.88
N GLU A 242 29.66 -15.63 0.99
CA GLU A 242 30.31 -14.65 0.11
C GLU A 242 30.83 -13.46 0.93
N VAL A 243 30.00 -12.92 1.81
CA VAL A 243 30.42 -11.85 2.74
C VAL A 243 31.55 -12.31 3.65
N ALA A 244 31.44 -13.54 4.20
CA ALA A 244 32.53 -14.10 5.02
C ALA A 244 33.83 -14.24 4.24
N SER A 245 33.78 -14.62 2.97
CA SER A 245 34.99 -14.72 2.12
C SER A 245 35.65 -13.36 1.86
N ILE A 246 34.85 -12.29 1.71
CA ILE A 246 35.35 -10.92 1.55
C ILE A 246 36.05 -10.45 2.83
N ILE A 247 35.44 -10.73 4.00
CA ILE A 247 35.96 -10.31 5.31
C ILE A 247 37.22 -11.06 5.68
N LEU A 248 37.25 -12.38 5.52
CA LEU A 248 38.36 -13.23 5.91
C LEU A 248 39.48 -13.26 4.88
N GLY A 249 39.18 -13.05 3.58
CA GLY A 249 40.15 -13.08 2.51
C GLY A 249 40.87 -14.45 2.42
N GLU A 250 42.21 -14.47 2.53
CA GLU A 250 43.01 -15.71 2.45
C GLU A 250 42.73 -16.68 3.62
N ASP A 251 42.22 -16.16 4.77
CA ASP A 251 41.89 -16.94 5.95
C ASP A 251 40.47 -17.60 5.85
N PHE A 252 39.80 -17.42 4.73
CA PHE A 252 38.43 -17.94 4.55
C PHE A 252 38.42 -19.48 4.50
N SER A 253 37.55 -20.05 5.32
CA SER A 253 37.26 -21.50 5.33
C SER A 253 35.80 -21.74 5.65
N GLU A 254 35.07 -22.33 4.70
CA GLU A 254 33.68 -22.73 4.90
C GLU A 254 33.55 -23.72 6.07
N SER A 255 34.54 -24.63 6.25
CA SER A 255 34.54 -25.59 7.36
C SER A 255 34.65 -24.88 8.72
N TYR A 256 35.39 -23.77 8.79
CA TYR A 256 35.47 -22.93 9.99
C TYR A 256 34.12 -22.28 10.33
N ILE A 257 33.46 -21.67 9.34
CA ILE A 257 32.14 -21.05 9.53
C ILE A 257 31.11 -22.08 9.97
N ASN A 258 31.07 -23.26 9.32
CA ASN A 258 30.17 -24.34 9.69
C ASN A 258 30.46 -24.88 11.11
N LYS A 259 31.71 -24.89 11.52
CA LYS A 259 32.08 -25.30 12.89
C LYS A 259 31.59 -24.26 13.91
N LEU A 260 31.80 -22.96 13.66
CA LEU A 260 31.28 -21.90 14.54
C LEU A 260 29.76 -21.98 14.69
N ALA A 261 29.05 -22.31 13.60
CA ALA A 261 27.60 -22.47 13.61
C ALA A 261 27.17 -23.73 14.37
N THR A 262 27.91 -24.83 14.22
CA THR A 262 27.64 -26.10 14.95
C THR A 262 27.88 -25.94 16.43
N ASP A 263 28.92 -25.22 16.83
CA ASP A 263 29.22 -24.94 18.24
C ASP A 263 28.14 -24.04 18.90
N GLY A 264 27.44 -23.22 18.07
CA GLY A 264 26.23 -22.49 18.44
C GLY A 264 26.43 -21.37 19.50
N ILE A 265 27.67 -21.13 19.96
CA ILE A 265 27.99 -20.12 20.95
C ILE A 265 28.15 -18.75 20.27
N PHE A 266 28.97 -18.71 19.19
CA PHE A 266 29.38 -17.49 18.54
C PHE A 266 28.46 -17.11 17.37
N VAL A 267 27.98 -18.12 16.65
CA VAL A 267 27.22 -17.94 15.41
C VAL A 267 26.00 -18.87 15.40
N SER A 268 24.86 -18.36 15.01
CA SER A 268 23.64 -19.12 14.72
C SER A 268 23.34 -19.13 13.24
N VAL A 269 22.63 -20.15 12.75
CA VAL A 269 22.20 -20.24 11.34
C VAL A 269 20.74 -19.86 11.24
N SER A 270 20.41 -18.97 10.29
CA SER A 270 19.04 -18.64 9.94
C SER A 270 18.51 -19.62 8.88
N SER A 271 17.28 -20.10 9.08
CA SER A 271 16.60 -21.06 8.20
C SER A 271 15.81 -20.36 7.09
N GLY A 272 16.46 -19.50 6.29
CA GLY A 272 15.87 -18.85 5.11
C GLY A 272 16.10 -19.62 3.81
N ILE A 273 15.61 -19.06 2.67
CA ILE A 273 15.88 -19.59 1.30
C ILE A 273 17.39 -19.59 1.00
N GLN A 274 18.11 -18.59 1.52
CA GLN A 274 19.57 -18.55 1.55
C GLN A 274 20.05 -18.76 2.97
N ARG A 275 21.13 -19.53 3.10
CA ARG A 275 21.72 -19.85 4.40
C ARG A 275 22.51 -18.64 4.89
N THR A 276 22.01 -17.94 5.91
CA THR A 276 22.71 -16.83 6.56
C THR A 276 23.19 -17.21 7.95
N TYR A 277 24.26 -16.59 8.38
CA TYR A 277 24.92 -16.79 9.65
C TYR A 277 24.84 -15.50 10.45
N ARG A 278 24.33 -15.58 11.68
CA ARG A 278 24.21 -14.43 12.57
C ARG A 278 25.15 -14.61 13.78
N ILE A 279 25.96 -13.61 14.04
CA ILE A 279 26.75 -13.57 15.28
C ILE A 279 25.77 -13.38 16.45
N THR A 280 25.94 -14.21 17.47
CA THR A 280 25.10 -14.09 18.68
C THR A 280 25.18 -12.66 19.24
N PRO A 281 24.07 -11.98 19.53
CA PRO A 281 24.08 -10.55 19.85
C PRO A 281 25.06 -10.14 20.94
N ILE A 282 25.16 -10.93 22.03
CA ILE A 282 26.07 -10.65 23.12
C ILE A 282 27.55 -10.82 22.71
N VAL A 283 27.84 -11.78 21.84
CA VAL A 283 29.18 -11.97 21.27
C VAL A 283 29.52 -10.81 20.36
N TYR A 284 28.54 -10.33 19.56
CA TYR A 284 28.74 -9.19 18.70
C TYR A 284 29.11 -7.93 19.49
N GLU A 285 28.41 -7.64 20.61
CA GLU A 285 28.74 -6.53 21.51
C GLU A 285 30.19 -6.65 22.03
N VAL A 286 30.58 -7.80 22.54
CA VAL A 286 31.96 -8.07 23.03
C VAL A 286 32.97 -7.91 21.91
N LEU A 287 32.68 -8.39 20.70
CA LEU A 287 33.57 -8.21 19.56
C LEU A 287 33.73 -6.74 19.19
N GLN A 288 32.66 -5.92 19.28
CA GLN A 288 32.79 -4.48 19.02
C GLN A 288 33.73 -3.78 20.00
N GLU A 289 33.70 -4.15 21.29
CA GLU A 289 34.62 -3.61 22.29
C GLU A 289 36.10 -4.02 22.03
N LEU A 290 36.31 -5.32 21.71
CA LEU A 290 37.64 -5.88 21.45
C LEU A 290 38.28 -5.35 20.15
N ARG A 291 37.47 -4.92 19.20
CA ARG A 291 37.91 -4.43 17.88
C ARG A 291 38.40 -2.99 17.86
N SER A 292 38.31 -2.28 18.96
CA SER A 292 38.76 -0.87 19.05
C SER A 292 40.19 -0.61 18.58
N GLY A 293 41.02 -1.66 18.53
CA GLY A 293 42.43 -1.62 18.04
C GLY A 293 42.66 -1.99 16.57
N TYR A 294 41.57 -2.37 15.80
CA TYR A 294 41.67 -2.88 14.42
C TYR A 294 41.25 -1.90 13.34
N LYS A 295 41.04 -0.62 13.66
CA LYS A 295 40.39 0.38 12.81
C LYS A 295 40.97 0.51 11.40
N ASP A 296 42.25 0.43 11.21
CA ASP A 296 42.86 0.65 9.88
C ASP A 296 42.63 -0.51 8.90
N GLN A 297 42.51 -1.76 9.40
CA GLN A 297 42.18 -2.91 8.56
C GLN A 297 40.68 -2.98 8.24
N GLU A 298 39.85 -2.40 9.09
CA GLU A 298 38.39 -2.35 8.93
C GLU A 298 38.00 -1.47 7.76
N LEU A 299 38.68 -0.33 7.55
CA LEU A 299 38.36 0.61 6.49
C LEU A 299 38.36 -0.06 5.10
N SER A 300 39.43 -0.80 4.78
CA SER A 300 39.53 -1.50 3.50
C SER A 300 38.50 -2.62 3.34
N THR A 301 38.12 -3.27 4.43
CA THR A 301 37.06 -4.31 4.42
C THR A 301 35.71 -3.69 4.20
N HIS A 302 35.41 -2.58 4.85
CA HIS A 302 34.17 -1.84 4.62
C HIS A 302 34.06 -1.34 3.17
N GLU A 303 35.15 -0.87 2.56
CA GLU A 303 35.17 -0.49 1.15
C GLU A 303 34.83 -1.67 0.22
N LYS A 304 35.45 -2.84 0.46
CA LYS A 304 35.14 -4.06 -0.32
C LYS A 304 33.70 -4.51 -0.15
N LEU A 305 33.18 -4.48 1.08
CA LEU A 305 31.79 -4.83 1.35
C LEU A 305 30.81 -3.85 0.70
N SER A 306 31.12 -2.55 0.69
CA SER A 306 30.27 -1.60 0.02
C SER A 306 30.19 -1.86 -1.49
N GLN A 307 31.33 -2.14 -2.14
CA GLN A 307 31.37 -2.49 -3.57
C GLN A 307 30.60 -3.78 -3.85
N TYR A 308 30.73 -4.79 -2.98
CA TYR A 308 29.99 -6.03 -3.09
C TYR A 308 28.48 -5.79 -3.03
N PHE A 309 27.98 -5.07 -2.01
CA PHE A 309 26.55 -4.78 -1.87
C PHE A 309 26.02 -3.93 -3.02
N LEU A 310 26.79 -2.98 -3.53
CA LEU A 310 26.41 -2.25 -4.75
C LEU A 310 26.25 -3.19 -5.96
N SER A 311 27.17 -4.13 -6.13
CA SER A 311 27.11 -5.11 -7.22
C SER A 311 25.89 -6.06 -7.13
N LYS A 312 25.39 -6.26 -5.91
CA LYS A 312 24.17 -7.07 -5.63
C LYS A 312 22.87 -6.23 -5.68
N GLY A 313 22.96 -4.93 -5.96
CA GLY A 313 21.81 -4.04 -5.95
C GLY A 313 21.24 -3.74 -4.55
N ALA A 314 22.09 -3.77 -3.53
CA ALA A 314 21.78 -3.51 -2.13
C ALA A 314 22.44 -2.20 -1.64
N PRO A 315 21.97 -1.02 -2.09
CA PRO A 315 22.63 0.25 -1.80
C PRO A 315 22.53 0.68 -0.33
N ALA A 316 21.51 0.21 0.38
CA ALA A 316 21.35 0.54 1.80
C ALA A 316 22.47 -0.08 2.66
N GLU A 317 22.78 -1.34 2.41
CA GLU A 317 23.88 -2.07 3.06
C GLU A 317 25.23 -1.47 2.62
N ALA A 318 25.36 -1.11 1.36
CA ALA A 318 26.55 -0.44 0.85
C ALA A 318 26.81 0.88 1.56
N LEU A 319 25.79 1.73 1.74
CA LEU A 319 25.89 3.02 2.44
C LEU A 319 26.31 2.84 3.91
N GLU A 320 25.80 1.82 4.61
CA GLU A 320 26.22 1.52 5.99
C GLU A 320 27.72 1.24 6.06
N HIS A 321 28.27 0.47 5.11
CA HIS A 321 29.67 0.16 5.07
C HIS A 321 30.54 1.36 4.65
N VAL A 322 30.11 2.16 3.71
CA VAL A 322 30.78 3.41 3.34
C VAL A 322 30.86 4.38 4.52
N PHE A 323 29.75 4.52 5.26
CA PHE A 323 29.75 5.36 6.45
C PHE A 323 30.79 4.92 7.48
N ARG A 324 30.88 3.61 7.71
CA ARG A 324 31.88 3.05 8.64
C ARG A 324 33.31 3.14 8.12
N SER A 325 33.50 3.22 6.80
CA SER A 325 34.83 3.50 6.24
C SER A 325 35.29 4.96 6.40
N GLY A 326 34.34 5.85 6.77
CA GLY A 326 34.63 7.29 6.92
C GLY A 326 34.71 8.05 5.60
N ASN A 327 34.42 7.40 4.47
CA ASN A 327 34.49 8.00 3.14
C ASN A 327 33.16 8.68 2.78
N THR A 328 32.94 9.90 3.28
CA THR A 328 31.71 10.65 3.06
C THR A 328 31.48 11.04 1.60
N GLU A 329 32.54 11.23 0.81
CA GLU A 329 32.42 11.49 -0.63
C GLU A 329 31.73 10.32 -1.36
N GLN A 330 32.07 9.09 -0.98
CA GLN A 330 31.47 7.90 -1.57
C GLN A 330 29.99 7.74 -1.20
N ILE A 331 29.54 8.23 -0.03
CA ILE A 331 28.12 8.29 0.33
C ILE A 331 27.37 9.12 -0.70
N THR A 332 27.89 10.30 -1.04
CA THR A 332 27.29 11.18 -2.03
C THR A 332 27.18 10.52 -3.40
N GLU A 333 28.25 9.85 -3.86
CA GLU A 333 28.24 9.15 -5.14
C GLU A 333 27.24 7.97 -5.17
N ILE A 334 27.15 7.18 -4.11
CA ILE A 334 26.19 6.08 -4.02
C ILE A 334 24.76 6.61 -4.00
N LEU A 335 24.49 7.68 -3.25
CA LEU A 335 23.17 8.30 -3.23
C LEU A 335 22.77 8.81 -4.62
N LYS A 336 23.65 9.45 -5.35
CA LYS A 336 23.38 9.91 -6.72
C LYS A 336 22.92 8.78 -7.65
N VAL A 337 23.52 7.61 -7.54
CA VAL A 337 23.20 6.45 -8.38
C VAL A 337 21.94 5.72 -7.90
N SER A 338 21.74 5.58 -6.59
CA SER A 338 20.74 4.70 -6.00
C SER A 338 19.48 5.41 -5.48
N ILE A 339 19.46 6.74 -5.38
CA ILE A 339 18.34 7.48 -4.81
C ILE A 339 17.02 7.19 -5.53
N ARG A 340 17.06 7.01 -6.86
CA ARG A 340 15.86 6.72 -7.65
C ARG A 340 15.30 5.34 -7.35
N ASP A 341 16.18 4.35 -7.25
CA ASP A 341 15.77 2.99 -6.90
C ASP A 341 15.23 2.93 -5.47
N MET A 342 15.91 3.59 -4.53
CA MET A 342 15.45 3.70 -3.15
C MET A 342 14.11 4.45 -3.06
N ALA A 343 13.94 5.52 -3.81
CA ALA A 343 12.69 6.26 -3.88
C ALA A 343 11.57 5.43 -4.50
N ALA A 344 11.85 4.67 -5.55
CA ALA A 344 10.88 3.82 -6.23
C ALA A 344 10.30 2.71 -5.33
N ILE A 345 11.11 2.19 -4.41
CA ILE A 345 10.71 1.14 -3.45
C ILE A 345 10.32 1.69 -2.07
N GLY A 346 10.12 3.02 -1.93
CA GLY A 346 9.61 3.62 -0.70
C GLY A 346 10.60 3.76 0.44
N ARG A 347 11.94 3.78 0.19
CA ARG A 347 12.98 3.89 1.21
C ARG A 347 13.30 5.34 1.60
N GLY A 348 12.29 6.18 1.77
CA GLY A 348 12.49 7.59 2.05
C GLY A 348 13.17 7.90 3.38
N ASP A 349 12.92 7.11 4.42
CA ASP A 349 13.60 7.18 5.72
C ASP A 349 15.13 6.96 5.60
N GLN A 350 15.53 6.01 4.79
CA GLN A 350 16.95 5.76 4.51
C GLN A 350 17.56 6.89 3.68
N ILE A 351 16.82 7.43 2.69
CA ILE A 351 17.29 8.58 1.92
C ILE A 351 17.54 9.78 2.86
N VAL A 352 16.59 10.11 3.75
CA VAL A 352 16.75 11.19 4.73
C VAL A 352 17.94 10.94 5.66
N ARG A 353 18.08 9.72 6.19
CA ARG A 353 19.20 9.34 7.05
C ARG A 353 20.54 9.58 6.37
N TRP A 354 20.70 9.06 5.16
CA TRP A 354 21.99 9.13 4.47
C TRP A 354 22.30 10.50 3.89
N ALA A 355 21.29 11.30 3.57
CA ALA A 355 21.49 12.69 3.17
C ALA A 355 22.25 13.48 4.23
N GLN A 356 22.07 13.21 5.53
CA GLN A 356 22.75 13.90 6.62
C GLN A 356 24.26 13.69 6.62
N TYR A 357 24.73 12.55 6.09
CA TYR A 357 26.15 12.17 6.04
C TYR A 357 26.79 12.40 4.67
N ALA A 358 26.06 12.90 3.68
CA ALA A 358 26.63 13.25 2.39
C ALA A 358 27.68 14.36 2.56
N ALA A 359 28.75 14.29 1.77
CA ALA A 359 29.84 15.28 1.82
C ALA A 359 29.29 16.69 1.56
N ASP A 360 29.79 17.63 2.32
CA ASP A 360 29.44 19.05 2.23
C ASP A 360 30.59 19.80 1.55
N ASP A 361 30.58 19.81 0.22
CA ASP A 361 31.58 20.49 -0.59
C ASP A 361 31.25 21.99 -0.77
N GLY A 362 30.88 22.65 0.31
CA GLY A 362 30.49 24.06 0.32
C GLY A 362 29.02 24.31 0.01
N PRO A 363 28.64 25.57 -0.33
CA PRO A 363 27.23 25.95 -0.45
C PRO A 363 26.40 25.10 -1.43
N THR A 364 27.03 24.62 -2.50
CA THR A 364 26.36 23.76 -3.49
C THR A 364 26.12 22.36 -2.92
N GLY A 365 27.05 21.81 -2.17
CA GLY A 365 26.92 20.50 -1.51
C GLY A 365 25.76 20.47 -0.52
N GLU A 366 25.62 21.53 0.31
CA GLU A 366 24.49 21.65 1.25
C GLU A 366 23.14 21.69 0.51
N LEU A 367 23.05 22.37 -0.62
CA LEU A 367 21.81 22.43 -1.41
C LEU A 367 21.44 21.10 -2.04
N ILE A 368 22.44 20.33 -2.52
CA ILE A 368 22.22 18.95 -3.02
C ILE A 368 21.72 18.08 -1.87
N LYS A 369 22.33 18.16 -0.71
CA LYS A 369 21.92 17.43 0.50
C LYS A 369 20.46 17.73 0.87
N LYS A 370 20.07 19.00 0.91
CA LYS A 370 18.68 19.41 1.14
C LYS A 370 17.72 18.86 0.08
N THR A 371 18.15 18.83 -1.19
CA THR A 371 17.33 18.25 -2.26
C THR A 371 17.11 16.75 -2.05
N VAL A 372 18.16 16.01 -1.70
CA VAL A 372 18.06 14.57 -1.38
C VAL A 372 17.15 14.33 -0.18
N GLU A 373 17.27 15.17 0.88
CA GLU A 373 16.40 15.12 2.03
C GLU A 373 14.93 15.37 1.67
N ALA A 374 14.66 16.38 0.82
CA ALA A 374 13.32 16.68 0.34
C ALA A 374 12.71 15.50 -0.45
N VAL A 375 13.50 14.81 -1.29
CA VAL A 375 13.06 13.60 -1.99
C VAL A 375 12.73 12.50 -0.98
N GLY A 376 13.55 12.30 0.05
CA GLY A 376 13.27 11.33 1.11
C GLY A 376 11.96 11.63 1.85
N HIS A 377 11.69 12.88 2.22
CA HIS A 377 10.43 13.31 2.82
C HIS A 377 9.25 13.13 1.87
N LEU A 378 9.41 13.42 0.57
CA LEU A 378 8.39 13.18 -0.44
C LEU A 378 8.01 11.69 -0.52
N VAL A 379 9.00 10.82 -0.52
CA VAL A 379 8.82 9.36 -0.56
C VAL A 379 8.15 8.84 0.70
N ASN A 380 8.48 9.42 1.87
CA ASN A 380 7.82 9.13 3.15
C ASN A 380 6.42 9.74 3.28
N LEU A 381 5.93 10.44 2.24
CA LEU A 381 4.65 11.15 2.25
C LEU A 381 4.56 12.27 3.33
N ASP A 382 5.71 12.72 3.83
CA ASP A 382 5.83 13.89 4.72
C ASP A 382 5.84 15.18 3.87
N PHE A 383 4.68 15.46 3.28
CA PHE A 383 4.53 16.53 2.30
C PHE A 383 4.82 17.92 2.88
N GLU A 384 4.61 18.13 4.17
CA GLU A 384 4.86 19.43 4.80
C GLU A 384 6.36 19.73 4.86
N LYS A 385 7.18 18.76 5.26
CA LYS A 385 8.63 18.93 5.29
C LYS A 385 9.22 19.05 3.88
N ALA A 386 8.78 18.18 2.96
CA ALA A 386 9.25 18.24 1.58
C ALA A 386 8.90 19.59 0.92
N GLU A 387 7.70 20.14 1.15
CA GLU A 387 7.26 21.45 0.65
C GLU A 387 8.07 22.59 1.28
N GLY A 388 8.35 22.51 2.60
CA GLY A 388 9.19 23.48 3.30
C GLY A 388 10.60 23.58 2.71
N ILE A 389 11.25 22.44 2.48
CA ILE A 389 12.59 22.40 1.85
C ILE A 389 12.53 22.90 0.41
N ALA A 390 11.51 22.51 -0.38
CA ALA A 390 11.34 23.01 -1.74
C ALA A 390 11.17 24.56 -1.77
N ALA A 391 10.50 25.14 -0.79
CA ALA A 391 10.39 26.60 -0.66
C ALA A 391 11.75 27.25 -0.35
N GLU A 392 12.58 26.63 0.50
CA GLU A 392 13.95 27.11 0.75
C GLU A 392 14.81 27.05 -0.52
N LEU A 393 14.74 25.96 -1.30
CA LEU A 393 15.46 25.82 -2.56
C LEU A 393 15.05 26.92 -3.57
N ASN A 394 13.75 27.20 -3.69
CA ASN A 394 13.25 28.28 -4.53
C ASN A 394 13.73 29.65 -4.06
N PHE A 395 13.77 29.87 -2.74
CA PHE A 395 14.27 31.13 -2.19
C PHE A 395 15.76 31.34 -2.54
N VAL A 396 16.60 30.33 -2.34
CA VAL A 396 18.03 30.40 -2.71
C VAL A 396 18.20 30.66 -4.21
N ALA A 397 17.46 29.95 -5.07
CA ALA A 397 17.47 30.15 -6.51
C ALA A 397 17.09 31.59 -6.93
N SER A 398 16.24 32.25 -6.15
CA SER A 398 15.83 33.65 -6.41
C SER A 398 16.92 34.67 -6.09
N GLN A 399 17.88 34.32 -5.23
CA GLN A 399 18.97 35.19 -4.79
C GLN A 399 20.24 35.03 -5.62
N ASP A 400 20.43 33.85 -6.24
CA ASP A 400 21.64 33.52 -7.01
C ASP A 400 21.26 32.92 -8.37
N SER A 401 21.60 33.60 -9.46
CA SER A 401 21.38 33.13 -10.83
C SER A 401 22.17 31.86 -11.18
N GLN A 402 23.26 31.55 -10.49
CA GLN A 402 23.98 30.29 -10.68
C GLN A 402 23.24 29.11 -10.05
N ALA A 403 22.35 29.36 -9.09
CA ALA A 403 21.52 28.38 -8.41
C ALA A 403 20.12 28.21 -9.03
N GLU A 404 19.87 28.78 -10.22
CA GLU A 404 18.54 28.71 -10.89
C GLU A 404 18.05 27.26 -11.13
N PHE A 405 18.96 26.28 -11.26
CA PHE A 405 18.61 24.86 -11.39
C PHE A 405 17.83 24.32 -10.18
N LEU A 406 17.97 24.92 -9.00
CA LEU A 406 17.22 24.53 -7.80
C LEU A 406 15.73 24.77 -7.94
N THR A 407 15.34 25.77 -8.73
CA THR A 407 13.91 26.00 -9.05
C THR A 407 13.32 24.80 -9.79
N GLN A 408 14.10 24.15 -10.67
CA GLN A 408 13.68 22.95 -11.38
C GLN A 408 13.52 21.75 -10.43
N LEU A 409 14.47 21.55 -9.52
CA LEU A 409 14.42 20.48 -8.52
C LEU A 409 13.24 20.68 -7.55
N ALA A 410 13.06 21.90 -7.07
CA ALA A 410 11.91 22.25 -6.23
C ALA A 410 10.58 22.04 -6.97
N ALA A 411 10.51 22.43 -8.25
CA ALA A 411 9.30 22.23 -9.05
C ALA A 411 8.97 20.74 -9.24
N MET A 412 9.97 19.88 -9.43
CA MET A 412 9.78 18.42 -9.49
C MET A 412 9.12 17.88 -8.21
N ILE A 413 9.65 18.25 -7.05
CA ILE A 413 9.11 17.82 -5.74
C ILE A 413 7.68 18.33 -5.56
N LEU A 414 7.45 19.63 -5.80
CA LEU A 414 6.15 20.29 -5.64
C LEU A 414 5.10 19.74 -6.60
N ALA A 415 5.49 19.31 -7.81
CA ALA A 415 4.58 18.70 -8.77
C ALA A 415 3.90 17.44 -8.19
N HIS A 416 4.67 16.57 -7.55
CA HIS A 416 4.16 15.35 -6.93
C HIS A 416 3.29 15.66 -5.69
N ILE A 417 3.70 16.62 -4.86
CA ILE A 417 2.94 17.02 -3.66
C ILE A 417 1.56 17.57 -4.05
N TYR A 418 1.53 18.50 -5.01
CA TYR A 418 0.27 19.10 -5.46
C TYR A 418 -0.63 18.10 -6.15
N PHE A 419 -0.06 17.16 -6.93
CA PHE A 419 -0.83 16.06 -7.49
C PHE A 419 -1.46 15.19 -6.39
N ALA A 420 -0.68 14.74 -5.41
CA ALA A 420 -1.17 13.90 -4.33
C ALA A 420 -2.33 14.56 -3.55
N ARG A 421 -2.25 15.88 -3.36
CA ARG A 421 -3.30 16.69 -2.73
C ARG A 421 -4.49 16.97 -3.66
N GLY A 422 -4.38 16.70 -4.96
CA GLY A 422 -5.42 16.98 -5.97
C GLY A 422 -5.44 18.43 -6.45
N ASP A 423 -4.38 19.19 -6.24
CA ASP A 423 -4.21 20.54 -6.79
C ASP A 423 -3.56 20.44 -8.17
N PHE A 424 -4.36 20.07 -9.16
CA PHE A 424 -3.89 19.78 -10.50
C PHE A 424 -3.33 21.01 -11.24
N ASP A 425 -3.86 22.19 -10.97
CA ASP A 425 -3.42 23.42 -11.66
C ASP A 425 -2.00 23.78 -11.21
N ARG A 426 -1.72 23.73 -9.88
CA ARG A 426 -0.36 23.95 -9.40
C ARG A 426 0.58 22.81 -9.81
N SER A 427 0.12 21.58 -9.78
CA SER A 427 0.93 20.45 -10.26
C SER A 427 1.35 20.61 -11.71
N ARG A 428 0.42 20.96 -12.61
CA ARG A 428 0.70 21.24 -14.03
C ARG A 428 1.71 22.38 -14.19
N ALA A 429 1.54 23.49 -13.47
CA ALA A 429 2.47 24.61 -13.51
C ALA A 429 3.89 24.18 -13.11
N MET A 430 4.01 23.35 -12.05
CA MET A 430 5.30 22.82 -11.60
C MET A 430 5.92 21.86 -12.64
N ILE A 431 5.14 20.98 -13.25
CA ILE A 431 5.63 20.10 -14.32
C ILE A 431 6.18 20.92 -15.49
N VAL A 432 5.45 21.94 -15.95
CA VAL A 432 5.90 22.83 -17.03
C VAL A 432 7.21 23.51 -16.64
N ASN A 433 7.31 24.05 -15.44
CA ASN A 433 8.53 24.68 -14.95
C ASN A 433 9.71 23.71 -14.90
N ALA A 434 9.48 22.49 -14.39
CA ALA A 434 10.51 21.46 -14.29
C ALA A 434 11.01 20.97 -15.66
N LEU A 435 10.15 20.97 -16.70
CA LEU A 435 10.49 20.52 -18.05
C LEU A 435 10.96 21.67 -18.97
N ALA A 436 10.86 22.95 -18.57
CA ALA A 436 11.06 24.09 -19.44
C ALA A 436 12.51 24.33 -19.86
N LYS A 437 13.47 24.01 -18.98
CA LYS A 437 14.89 24.28 -19.19
C LYS A 437 15.73 23.02 -19.01
N ASP A 438 16.87 22.95 -19.65
CA ASP A 438 17.87 21.92 -19.46
C ASP A 438 19.12 22.54 -18.83
N TYR A 439 19.39 22.19 -17.58
CA TYR A 439 20.57 22.64 -16.83
C TYR A 439 21.73 21.62 -16.89
N GLY A 440 21.64 20.63 -17.77
CA GLY A 440 22.65 19.58 -17.87
C GLY A 440 22.79 18.77 -16.58
N ILE A 441 24.02 18.55 -16.13
CA ILE A 441 24.32 17.71 -14.95
C ILE A 441 23.75 18.31 -13.64
N ALA A 442 23.57 19.63 -13.57
CA ALA A 442 23.00 20.28 -12.38
C ALA A 442 21.49 20.17 -12.26
N GLY A 443 20.78 19.91 -13.39
CA GLY A 443 19.32 19.82 -13.43
C GLY A 443 18.79 18.39 -13.22
N ILE A 444 17.49 18.22 -13.52
CA ILE A 444 16.87 16.89 -13.51
C ILE A 444 17.33 16.07 -14.72
N GLU A 445 17.59 14.79 -14.50
CA GLU A 445 17.98 13.88 -15.56
C GLU A 445 16.79 13.42 -16.40
N ASN A 446 17.07 12.85 -17.58
CA ASN A 446 16.00 12.40 -18.48
C ASN A 446 15.09 11.33 -17.86
N ILE A 447 15.60 10.51 -16.94
CA ILE A 447 14.79 9.54 -16.18
C ILE A 447 13.74 10.24 -15.31
N ASP A 448 14.11 11.34 -14.63
CA ASP A 448 13.20 12.13 -13.80
C ASP A 448 12.20 12.90 -14.68
N LYS A 449 12.63 13.37 -15.88
CA LYS A 449 11.74 13.97 -16.87
C LYS A 449 10.67 12.97 -17.33
N ILE A 450 11.03 11.69 -17.52
CA ILE A 450 10.06 10.63 -17.88
C ILE A 450 9.05 10.40 -16.74
N ALA A 451 9.50 10.41 -15.48
CA ALA A 451 8.59 10.32 -14.32
C ALA A 451 7.62 11.52 -14.27
N LEU A 452 8.11 12.74 -14.55
CA LEU A 452 7.24 13.93 -14.64
C LEU A 452 6.27 13.87 -15.84
N LEU A 453 6.69 13.30 -16.97
CA LEU A 453 5.80 13.09 -18.13
C LEU A 453 4.71 12.05 -17.80
N ARG A 454 5.01 11.04 -16.98
CA ARG A 454 3.98 10.15 -16.45
C ARG A 454 2.99 10.92 -15.56
N LEU A 455 3.47 11.75 -14.65
CA LEU A 455 2.61 12.58 -13.80
C LEU A 455 1.76 13.57 -14.64
N GLN A 456 2.30 14.11 -15.72
CA GLN A 456 1.54 14.91 -16.68
C GLN A 456 0.44 14.10 -17.37
N ALA A 457 0.76 12.87 -17.79
CA ALA A 457 -0.20 11.96 -18.39
C ALA A 457 -1.28 11.53 -17.37
N ASP A 458 -0.94 11.34 -16.09
CA ASP A 458 -1.89 11.06 -15.01
C ASP A 458 -2.95 12.17 -14.92
N ILE A 459 -2.52 13.43 -14.87
CA ILE A 459 -3.44 14.57 -14.82
C ILE A 459 -4.27 14.63 -16.09
N ALA A 460 -3.64 14.46 -17.27
CA ALA A 460 -4.33 14.45 -18.55
C ALA A 460 -5.39 13.35 -18.63
N TYR A 461 -5.05 12.15 -18.16
CA TYR A 461 -5.96 11.00 -18.09
C TYR A 461 -7.15 11.23 -17.15
N ILE A 462 -6.93 11.88 -15.99
CA ILE A 462 -8.01 12.27 -15.08
C ILE A 462 -8.98 13.26 -15.76
N TYR A 463 -8.47 14.16 -16.58
CA TYR A 463 -9.26 15.14 -17.33
C TYR A 463 -9.72 14.65 -18.72
N ASP A 464 -9.51 13.37 -19.06
CA ASP A 464 -9.84 12.77 -20.36
C ASP A 464 -9.23 13.54 -21.56
N ASP A 465 -8.02 14.09 -21.34
CA ASP A 465 -7.24 14.82 -22.35
C ASP A 465 -6.31 13.85 -23.11
N ALA A 466 -6.89 13.17 -24.10
CA ALA A 466 -6.20 12.15 -24.88
C ALA A 466 -4.98 12.71 -25.66
N GLU A 467 -5.05 13.98 -26.11
CA GLU A 467 -3.98 14.62 -26.87
C GLU A 467 -2.74 14.83 -25.99
N LEU A 468 -2.94 15.29 -24.76
CA LEU A 468 -1.83 15.49 -23.82
C LEU A 468 -1.25 14.18 -23.32
N VAL A 469 -2.07 13.12 -23.12
CA VAL A 469 -1.56 11.77 -22.81
C VAL A 469 -0.64 11.27 -23.92
N GLU A 470 -1.08 11.39 -25.18
CA GLU A 470 -0.28 10.96 -26.34
C GLU A 470 1.00 11.79 -26.50
N ALA A 471 0.92 13.11 -26.33
CA ALA A 471 2.09 13.99 -26.38
C ALA A 471 3.11 13.63 -25.29
N SER A 472 2.66 13.31 -24.08
CA SER A 472 3.51 12.86 -22.97
C SER A 472 4.20 11.52 -23.30
N LEU A 473 3.47 10.58 -23.89
CA LEU A 473 4.01 9.29 -24.34
C LEU A 473 5.10 9.47 -25.41
N LEU A 474 4.83 10.27 -26.44
CA LEU A 474 5.78 10.52 -27.51
C LEU A 474 7.06 11.21 -27.00
N HIS A 475 6.92 12.14 -26.06
CA HIS A 475 8.06 12.80 -25.42
C HIS A 475 8.86 11.81 -24.56
N ALA A 476 8.20 11.00 -23.74
CA ALA A 476 8.87 9.99 -22.91
C ALA A 476 9.65 8.96 -23.75
N LYS A 477 9.07 8.50 -24.87
CA LYS A 477 9.75 7.60 -25.82
C LYS A 477 11.00 8.23 -26.45
N LYS A 478 10.99 9.51 -26.79
CA LYS A 478 12.17 10.21 -27.31
C LYS A 478 13.31 10.30 -26.29
N LEU A 479 12.98 10.42 -25.00
CA LEU A 479 13.99 10.46 -23.94
C LEU A 479 14.54 9.06 -23.61
N GLN A 480 13.78 7.99 -23.87
CA GLN A 480 14.18 6.61 -23.61
C GLN A 480 15.40 6.17 -24.42
N ASP A 481 15.53 6.59 -25.68
CA ASP A 481 16.54 6.09 -26.63
C ASP A 481 18.00 6.21 -26.13
N SER A 482 18.25 7.08 -25.17
CA SER A 482 19.59 7.32 -24.58
C SER A 482 19.80 6.67 -23.21
N LEU A 483 18.82 5.94 -22.67
CA LEU A 483 18.80 5.49 -21.29
C LEU A 483 18.60 3.98 -21.19
N ASN A 484 19.36 3.35 -20.29
CA ASN A 484 19.23 1.92 -19.98
C ASN A 484 18.92 1.73 -18.49
N HIS A 485 17.65 1.93 -18.12
CA HIS A 485 17.18 1.74 -16.74
C HIS A 485 15.78 1.11 -16.73
N GLU A 486 15.58 0.08 -15.91
CA GLU A 486 14.34 -0.70 -15.90
C GLU A 486 13.08 0.12 -15.56
N ILE A 487 13.18 1.10 -14.68
CA ILE A 487 12.05 1.95 -14.28
C ILE A 487 11.49 2.78 -15.46
N ILE A 488 12.28 3.04 -16.48
CA ILE A 488 11.85 3.79 -17.66
C ILE A 488 10.78 3.00 -18.42
N GLY A 489 11.02 1.71 -18.64
CA GLY A 489 10.06 0.81 -19.28
C GLY A 489 8.75 0.76 -18.52
N TYR A 490 8.82 0.77 -17.19
CA TYR A 490 7.66 0.83 -16.30
C TYR A 490 6.86 2.13 -16.50
N HIS A 491 7.50 3.30 -16.41
CA HIS A 491 6.80 4.58 -16.60
C HIS A 491 6.17 4.68 -17.98
N ILE A 492 6.89 4.30 -19.04
CA ILE A 492 6.37 4.31 -20.41
C ILE A 492 5.21 3.31 -20.56
N GLY A 493 5.29 2.14 -19.92
CA GLY A 493 4.21 1.16 -19.89
C GLY A 493 2.93 1.72 -19.28
N CYS A 494 3.04 2.45 -18.16
CA CYS A 494 1.92 3.14 -17.54
C CYS A 494 1.28 4.17 -18.50
N ILE A 495 2.09 5.07 -19.10
CA ILE A 495 1.58 6.08 -20.04
C ILE A 495 0.96 5.41 -21.27
N THR A 496 1.56 4.33 -21.79
CA THR A 496 1.04 3.58 -22.94
C THR A 496 -0.34 3.00 -22.64
N SER A 497 -0.54 2.43 -21.43
CA SER A 497 -1.84 1.90 -21.03
C SER A 497 -2.93 2.98 -21.01
N MET A 498 -2.61 4.17 -20.51
CA MET A 498 -3.52 5.33 -20.51
C MET A 498 -3.85 5.81 -21.93
N SER A 499 -2.83 5.91 -22.82
CA SER A 499 -3.02 6.31 -24.21
C SER A 499 -3.93 5.33 -24.97
N LEU A 500 -3.71 4.03 -24.82
CA LEU A 500 -4.54 2.99 -25.42
C LEU A 500 -5.98 3.02 -24.91
N TRP A 501 -6.17 3.26 -23.59
CA TRP A 501 -7.51 3.41 -23.02
C TRP A 501 -8.24 4.63 -23.60
N CYS A 502 -7.56 5.78 -23.74
CA CYS A 502 -8.12 6.97 -24.35
C CYS A 502 -8.56 6.71 -25.80
N GLN A 503 -7.81 5.91 -26.54
CA GLN A 503 -8.13 5.49 -27.90
C GLN A 503 -9.31 4.50 -27.99
N GLY A 504 -9.67 3.85 -26.84
CA GLY A 504 -10.70 2.79 -26.78
C GLY A 504 -10.17 1.39 -27.14
N ARG A 505 -8.87 1.16 -27.09
CA ARG A 505 -8.21 -0.14 -27.35
C ARG A 505 -8.09 -0.93 -26.05
N PHE A 506 -9.23 -1.39 -25.52
CA PHE A 506 -9.31 -1.86 -24.12
C PHE A 506 -8.56 -3.16 -23.87
N PHE A 507 -8.49 -4.08 -24.82
CA PHE A 507 -7.70 -5.32 -24.67
C PHE A 507 -6.23 -5.00 -24.50
N GLU A 508 -5.67 -4.16 -25.36
CA GLU A 508 -4.27 -3.78 -25.32
C GLU A 508 -3.95 -2.90 -24.11
N ALA A 509 -4.86 -1.97 -23.77
CA ALA A 509 -4.71 -1.16 -22.57
C ALA A 509 -4.64 -2.02 -21.30
N ALA A 510 -5.49 -3.05 -21.18
CA ALA A 510 -5.47 -3.98 -20.06
C ALA A 510 -4.20 -4.82 -20.00
N GLU A 511 -3.66 -5.22 -21.15
CA GLU A 511 -2.39 -5.97 -21.23
C GLU A 511 -1.22 -5.11 -20.75
N PHE A 512 -1.04 -3.90 -21.28
CA PHE A 512 0.03 -2.99 -20.86
C PHE A 512 -0.10 -2.61 -19.39
N ALA A 513 -1.31 -2.35 -18.91
CA ALA A 513 -1.56 -2.09 -17.50
C ALA A 513 -1.17 -3.26 -16.60
N SER A 514 -1.53 -4.49 -16.99
CA SER A 514 -1.17 -5.70 -16.24
C SER A 514 0.33 -5.93 -16.20
N ILE A 515 1.04 -5.69 -17.31
CA ILE A 515 2.51 -5.78 -17.36
C ILE A 515 3.14 -4.76 -16.40
N ALA A 516 2.69 -3.49 -16.42
CA ALA A 516 3.20 -2.45 -15.55
C ALA A 516 2.95 -2.77 -14.07
N ILE A 517 1.76 -3.27 -13.72
CA ILE A 517 1.41 -3.68 -12.34
C ILE A 517 2.33 -4.82 -11.90
N THR A 518 2.47 -5.88 -12.72
CA THR A 518 3.34 -7.03 -12.40
C THR A 518 4.79 -6.60 -12.23
N GLN A 519 5.29 -5.68 -13.06
CA GLN A 519 6.63 -5.13 -12.93
C GLN A 519 6.78 -4.36 -11.61
N ALA A 520 5.82 -3.50 -11.27
CA ALA A 520 5.84 -2.75 -10.02
C ALA A 520 5.84 -3.68 -8.79
N GLU A 521 5.01 -4.72 -8.80
CA GLU A 521 4.95 -5.72 -7.72
C GLU A 521 6.27 -6.50 -7.59
N SER A 522 6.84 -6.96 -8.71
CA SER A 522 8.08 -7.72 -8.69
C SER A 522 9.30 -6.91 -8.23
N LYS A 523 9.27 -5.58 -8.42
CA LYS A 523 10.33 -4.64 -8.04
C LYS A 523 10.06 -3.93 -6.71
N GLY A 524 8.87 -4.09 -6.12
CA GLY A 524 8.47 -3.43 -4.89
C GLY A 524 8.23 -1.92 -5.05
N TYR A 525 7.82 -1.44 -6.24
CA TYR A 525 7.55 -0.02 -6.45
C TYR A 525 6.34 0.44 -5.64
N SER A 526 6.50 1.55 -4.93
CA SER A 526 5.58 1.97 -3.89
C SER A 526 5.44 3.49 -3.76
N GLY A 527 4.54 3.95 -2.91
CA GLY A 527 4.32 5.37 -2.63
C GLY A 527 3.96 6.15 -3.90
N ILE A 528 4.76 7.17 -4.21
CA ILE A 528 4.56 8.01 -5.41
C ILE A 528 4.85 7.27 -6.73
N THR A 529 5.54 6.13 -6.67
CA THR A 529 5.90 5.31 -7.83
C THR A 529 4.92 4.15 -8.03
N ALA A 530 3.98 3.94 -7.11
CA ALA A 530 2.96 2.90 -7.21
C ALA A 530 2.16 2.97 -8.53
N PRO A 531 1.68 1.81 -9.07
CA PRO A 531 1.02 1.74 -10.39
C PRO A 531 -0.47 2.13 -10.34
N PHE A 532 -0.84 3.19 -9.64
CA PHE A 532 -2.24 3.59 -9.48
C PHE A 532 -2.96 3.88 -10.80
N ASP A 533 -2.26 4.55 -11.71
CA ASP A 533 -2.71 4.84 -13.07
C ASP A 533 -3.00 3.56 -13.86
N ALA A 534 -2.03 2.66 -13.91
CA ALA A 534 -2.19 1.37 -14.57
C ALA A 534 -3.31 0.52 -13.93
N MET A 535 -3.42 0.52 -12.60
CA MET A 535 -4.51 -0.16 -11.89
C MET A 535 -5.87 0.44 -12.23
N LEU A 536 -5.98 1.77 -12.33
CA LEU A 536 -7.22 2.44 -12.71
C LEU A 536 -7.57 2.13 -14.17
N VAL A 537 -6.60 2.14 -15.07
CA VAL A 537 -6.78 1.72 -16.47
C VAL A 537 -7.29 0.28 -16.52
N LEU A 538 -6.63 -0.65 -15.80
CA LEU A 538 -7.03 -2.05 -15.77
C LEU A 538 -8.46 -2.21 -15.24
N SER A 539 -8.80 -1.55 -14.13
CA SER A 539 -10.14 -1.60 -13.56
C SER A 539 -11.22 -1.11 -14.54
N ARG A 540 -10.96 -0.01 -15.24
CA ARG A 540 -11.87 0.53 -16.24
C ARG A 540 -11.97 -0.36 -17.48
N CYS A 541 -10.86 -0.96 -17.94
CA CYS A 541 -10.89 -1.95 -19.00
C CYS A 541 -11.70 -3.20 -18.59
N GLN A 542 -11.52 -3.70 -17.39
CA GLN A 542 -12.29 -4.80 -16.83
C GLN A 542 -13.81 -4.48 -16.80
N LEU A 543 -14.16 -3.22 -16.46
CA LEU A 543 -15.54 -2.75 -16.52
C LEU A 543 -16.06 -2.79 -17.95
N GLU A 544 -15.36 -2.23 -18.93
CA GLU A 544 -15.83 -2.20 -20.32
C GLU A 544 -15.87 -3.61 -20.95
N LEU A 545 -15.04 -4.54 -20.46
CA LEU A 545 -15.07 -5.96 -20.85
C LEU A 545 -16.10 -6.80 -20.07
N SER A 546 -17.02 -6.18 -19.32
CA SER A 546 -18.01 -6.82 -18.43
C SER A 546 -17.44 -7.79 -17.39
N GLN A 547 -16.18 -7.59 -16.98
CA GLN A 547 -15.54 -8.32 -15.89
C GLN A 547 -15.78 -7.59 -14.56
N LEU A 548 -17.06 -7.44 -14.18
CA LEU A 548 -17.48 -6.53 -13.12
C LEU A 548 -16.84 -6.85 -11.76
N ASP A 549 -16.78 -8.10 -11.36
CA ASP A 549 -16.17 -8.52 -10.08
C ASP A 549 -14.67 -8.20 -10.02
N LYS A 550 -13.95 -8.43 -11.12
CA LYS A 550 -12.53 -8.07 -11.20
C LYS A 550 -12.35 -6.56 -11.12
N SER A 551 -13.20 -5.80 -11.80
CA SER A 551 -13.15 -4.33 -11.77
C SER A 551 -13.43 -3.80 -10.37
N ILE A 552 -14.40 -4.37 -9.63
CA ILE A 552 -14.68 -4.01 -8.24
C ILE A 552 -13.45 -4.30 -7.36
N ASN A 553 -12.89 -5.49 -7.47
CA ASN A 553 -11.72 -5.88 -6.67
C ASN A 553 -10.52 -4.95 -6.93
N THR A 554 -10.22 -4.68 -8.20
CA THR A 554 -9.13 -3.76 -8.57
C THR A 554 -9.43 -2.34 -8.07
N SER A 555 -10.66 -1.85 -8.18
CA SER A 555 -11.07 -0.53 -7.68
C SER A 555 -10.97 -0.42 -6.15
N ASN A 556 -11.38 -1.45 -5.42
CA ASN A 556 -11.25 -1.50 -3.96
C ASN A 556 -9.78 -1.48 -3.54
N LEU A 557 -8.93 -2.18 -4.26
CA LEU A 557 -7.48 -2.17 -4.02
C LEU A 557 -6.88 -0.78 -4.24
N ILE A 558 -7.28 -0.09 -5.31
CA ILE A 558 -6.87 1.30 -5.55
C ILE A 558 -7.28 2.19 -4.36
N GLN A 559 -8.54 2.09 -3.92
CA GLN A 559 -9.06 2.90 -2.80
C GLN A 559 -8.22 2.72 -1.54
N GLN A 560 -7.99 1.48 -1.17
CA GLN A 560 -7.27 1.13 0.06
C GLN A 560 -5.82 1.61 0.01
N LYS A 561 -5.09 1.34 -1.09
CA LYS A 561 -3.71 1.80 -1.28
C LYS A 561 -3.62 3.33 -1.33
N ALA A 562 -4.50 3.97 -2.09
CA ALA A 562 -4.47 5.41 -2.28
C ALA A 562 -4.84 6.17 -0.99
N GLU A 563 -5.76 5.66 -0.19
CA GLU A 563 -6.08 6.20 1.13
C GLU A 563 -4.86 6.09 2.07
N ALA A 564 -4.25 4.90 2.12
CA ALA A 564 -3.07 4.63 2.92
C ALA A 564 -1.88 5.55 2.57
N THR A 565 -1.69 5.86 1.29
CA THR A 565 -0.61 6.72 0.79
C THR A 565 -1.02 8.18 0.58
N ARG A 566 -2.22 8.58 1.00
CA ARG A 566 -2.78 9.94 0.80
C ARG A 566 -2.76 10.41 -0.66
N MET A 567 -2.82 9.47 -1.60
CA MET A 567 -2.89 9.75 -3.04
C MET A 567 -4.34 9.99 -3.45
N TRP A 568 -4.89 11.11 -3.02
CA TRP A 568 -6.32 11.43 -3.10
C TRP A 568 -6.94 11.36 -4.50
N PRO A 569 -6.27 11.77 -5.58
CA PRO A 569 -6.83 11.60 -6.92
C PRO A 569 -7.24 10.17 -7.22
N TRP A 570 -6.37 9.21 -6.91
CA TRP A 570 -6.61 7.79 -7.15
C TRP A 570 -7.67 7.21 -6.22
N TYR A 571 -7.73 7.67 -4.97
CA TYR A 571 -8.80 7.31 -4.03
C TYR A 571 -10.18 7.64 -4.59
N PHE A 572 -10.40 8.89 -5.04
CA PHE A 572 -11.70 9.31 -5.58
C PHE A 572 -12.02 8.65 -6.93
N MET A 573 -11.02 8.45 -7.79
CA MET A 573 -11.21 7.79 -9.09
C MET A 573 -11.55 6.30 -8.93
N GLY A 574 -10.90 5.58 -8.03
CA GLY A 574 -11.22 4.19 -7.70
C GLY A 574 -12.64 4.04 -7.16
N ASN A 575 -13.01 4.90 -6.20
CA ASN A 575 -14.39 4.95 -5.67
C ASN A 575 -15.42 5.23 -6.77
N GLY A 576 -15.12 6.16 -7.68
CA GLY A 576 -15.99 6.50 -8.80
C GLY A 576 -16.24 5.31 -9.73
N THR A 577 -15.19 4.53 -10.04
CA THR A 577 -15.31 3.34 -10.89
C THR A 577 -16.15 2.26 -10.19
N CYS A 578 -15.88 1.96 -8.92
CA CYS A 578 -16.64 1.00 -8.12
C CYS A 578 -18.12 1.40 -8.02
N SER A 579 -18.40 2.67 -7.69
CA SER A 579 -19.76 3.17 -7.57
C SER A 579 -20.56 3.09 -8.87
N ARG A 580 -19.92 3.32 -10.02
CA ARG A 580 -20.56 3.16 -11.32
C ARG A 580 -21.05 1.73 -11.54
N ILE A 581 -20.25 0.72 -11.16
CA ILE A 581 -20.65 -0.69 -11.23
C ILE A 581 -21.81 -0.94 -10.27
N GLN A 582 -21.72 -0.48 -9.03
CA GLN A 582 -22.75 -0.65 -8.02
C GLN A 582 -24.09 0.00 -8.42
N ILE A 583 -24.05 1.15 -9.10
CA ILE A 583 -25.23 1.77 -9.69
C ILE A 583 -25.87 0.83 -10.71
N THR A 584 -25.09 0.21 -11.60
CA THR A 584 -25.62 -0.74 -12.59
C THR A 584 -26.16 -2.03 -11.97
N GLN A 585 -25.69 -2.39 -10.80
CA GLN A 585 -26.17 -3.52 -9.99
C GLN A 585 -27.39 -3.18 -9.12
N GLY A 586 -27.87 -1.93 -9.15
CA GLY A 586 -29.03 -1.49 -8.36
C GLY A 586 -28.73 -1.17 -6.90
N LEU A 587 -27.46 -1.16 -6.47
CA LEU A 587 -27.05 -0.87 -5.07
C LEU A 587 -27.10 0.62 -4.75
N ILE A 588 -28.22 1.26 -5.04
CA ILE A 588 -28.41 2.71 -5.00
C ILE A 588 -28.16 3.30 -3.62
N THR A 589 -28.74 2.70 -2.57
CA THR A 589 -28.60 3.19 -1.19
C THR A 589 -27.15 3.19 -0.75
N HIS A 590 -26.42 2.11 -1.07
CA HIS A 590 -25.00 2.01 -0.76
C HIS A 590 -24.16 3.11 -1.46
N VAL A 591 -24.44 3.38 -2.74
CA VAL A 591 -23.72 4.43 -3.48
C VAL A 591 -24.00 5.82 -2.90
N VAL A 592 -25.22 6.08 -2.42
CA VAL A 592 -25.54 7.33 -1.70
C VAL A 592 -24.65 7.51 -0.47
N ASP A 593 -24.51 6.46 0.32
CA ASP A 593 -23.66 6.48 1.53
C ASP A 593 -22.18 6.67 1.15
N VAL A 594 -21.70 6.01 0.10
CA VAL A 594 -20.34 6.18 -0.43
C VAL A 594 -20.09 7.63 -0.88
N ILE A 595 -21.01 8.24 -1.65
CA ILE A 595 -20.87 9.65 -2.08
C ILE A 595 -20.85 10.59 -0.87
N ALA A 596 -21.68 10.34 0.13
CA ALA A 596 -21.71 11.13 1.36
C ALA A 596 -20.37 11.03 2.12
N ALA A 597 -19.82 9.83 2.26
CA ALA A 597 -18.52 9.59 2.87
C ALA A 597 -17.39 10.29 2.10
N GLN A 598 -17.37 10.18 0.77
CA GLN A 598 -16.37 10.86 -0.06
C GLN A 598 -16.44 12.39 0.09
N ARG A 599 -17.65 12.97 0.12
CA ARG A 599 -17.83 14.40 0.35
C ARG A 599 -17.33 14.84 1.73
N GLU A 600 -17.47 13.95 2.75
CA GLU A 600 -16.92 14.20 4.07
C GLU A 600 -15.40 14.16 4.05
N THR A 601 -14.80 13.11 3.48
CA THR A 601 -13.35 13.01 3.29
C THR A 601 -12.81 14.25 2.55
N HIS A 602 -13.46 14.65 1.45
CA HIS A 602 -13.08 15.84 0.68
C HIS A 602 -13.13 17.13 1.51
N ARG A 603 -14.15 17.31 2.37
CA ARG A 603 -14.24 18.47 3.28
C ARG A 603 -13.12 18.51 4.33
N GLN A 604 -12.62 17.34 4.75
CA GLN A 604 -11.53 17.23 5.71
C GLN A 604 -10.17 17.53 5.08
N LEU A 605 -10.06 17.54 3.74
CA LEU A 605 -8.86 17.96 3.04
C LEU A 605 -8.75 19.50 3.13
N GLN A 606 -7.91 19.97 4.03
CA GLN A 606 -7.75 21.41 4.33
C GLN A 606 -6.98 22.18 3.24
N THR A 607 -6.40 21.50 2.27
CA THR A 607 -5.61 22.09 1.19
C THR A 607 -6.48 22.40 -0.03
N PRO A 608 -6.17 23.47 -0.82
CA PRO A 608 -6.83 23.71 -2.10
C PRO A 608 -6.70 22.49 -3.01
N ASN A 609 -7.79 22.06 -3.60
CA ASN A 609 -7.80 20.91 -4.52
C ASN A 609 -8.98 20.99 -5.50
N GLN A 610 -8.88 20.24 -6.60
CA GLN A 610 -9.92 20.13 -7.63
C GLN A 610 -10.60 18.75 -7.64
N LEU A 611 -10.65 18.04 -6.50
CA LEU A 611 -11.19 16.68 -6.43
C LEU A 611 -12.72 16.58 -6.41
N GLY A 612 -13.39 17.67 -6.02
CA GLY A 612 -14.86 17.66 -5.82
C GLY A 612 -15.65 17.24 -7.05
N TRP A 613 -15.24 17.63 -8.25
CA TRP A 613 -15.94 17.26 -9.49
C TRP A 613 -15.86 15.77 -9.80
N ILE A 614 -14.82 15.06 -9.34
CA ILE A 614 -14.71 13.59 -9.50
C ILE A 614 -15.85 12.89 -8.76
N ILE A 615 -16.18 13.38 -7.55
CA ILE A 615 -17.31 12.90 -6.76
C ILE A 615 -18.63 13.25 -7.48
N ASP A 616 -18.71 14.46 -8.02
CA ASP A 616 -19.90 14.94 -8.74
C ASP A 616 -20.21 14.11 -9.99
N VAL A 617 -19.20 13.58 -10.70
CA VAL A 617 -19.39 12.64 -11.82
C VAL A 617 -20.20 11.42 -11.35
N THR A 618 -19.84 10.81 -10.22
CA THR A 618 -20.56 9.67 -9.67
C THR A 618 -21.98 10.05 -9.27
N ASP A 619 -22.17 11.21 -8.64
CA ASP A 619 -23.51 11.72 -8.27
C ASP A 619 -24.38 11.97 -9.51
N VAL A 620 -23.81 12.46 -10.62
CA VAL A 620 -24.57 12.60 -11.88
C VAL A 620 -25.06 11.26 -12.39
N PHE A 621 -24.22 10.22 -12.44
CA PHE A 621 -24.66 8.88 -12.83
C PHE A 621 -25.78 8.35 -11.93
N LEU A 622 -25.68 8.58 -10.63
CA LEU A 622 -26.73 8.24 -9.69
C LEU A 622 -28.05 8.99 -10.01
N ARG A 623 -27.98 10.31 -10.30
CA ARG A 623 -29.16 11.12 -10.67
C ARG A 623 -29.82 10.64 -11.94
N PHE A 624 -29.04 10.19 -12.95
CA PHE A 624 -29.60 9.57 -14.14
C PHE A 624 -30.50 8.37 -13.81
N VAL A 625 -30.04 7.47 -12.95
CA VAL A 625 -30.85 6.30 -12.56
C VAL A 625 -32.09 6.70 -11.76
N LEU A 626 -31.97 7.75 -10.94
CA LEU A 626 -33.11 8.29 -10.15
C LEU A 626 -34.04 9.20 -10.96
N ASN A 627 -33.77 9.44 -12.24
CA ASN A 627 -34.49 10.39 -13.11
C ASN A 627 -34.56 11.84 -12.54
N ASP A 628 -33.54 12.22 -11.73
CA ASP A 628 -33.39 13.59 -11.19
C ASP A 628 -32.56 14.46 -12.14
N TRP A 629 -33.15 14.75 -13.29
CA TRP A 629 -32.46 15.46 -14.38
C TRP A 629 -32.03 16.88 -13.99
N LYS A 630 -32.83 17.57 -13.19
CA LYS A 630 -32.52 18.92 -12.75
C LYS A 630 -31.24 18.94 -11.91
N ARG A 631 -31.10 18.01 -10.99
CA ARG A 631 -29.92 17.95 -10.15
C ARG A 631 -28.69 17.49 -10.94
N ALA A 632 -28.86 16.59 -11.88
CA ALA A 632 -27.79 16.18 -12.78
C ALA A 632 -27.25 17.39 -13.60
N GLU A 633 -28.14 18.22 -14.15
CA GLU A 633 -27.76 19.44 -14.89
C GLU A 633 -27.04 20.47 -13.99
N GLU A 634 -27.54 20.70 -12.76
CA GLU A 634 -26.87 21.58 -11.80
C GLU A 634 -25.45 21.14 -11.45
N LEU A 635 -25.22 19.84 -11.35
CA LEU A 635 -23.90 19.26 -11.10
C LEU A 635 -22.98 19.43 -12.30
N LEU A 636 -23.46 19.14 -13.52
CA LEU A 636 -22.69 19.28 -14.76
C LEU A 636 -22.22 20.71 -15.02
N GLN A 637 -23.01 21.72 -14.64
CA GLN A 637 -22.64 23.13 -14.80
C GLN A 637 -21.41 23.52 -13.95
N ARG A 638 -21.10 22.79 -12.88
CA ARG A 638 -19.97 23.04 -11.96
C ARG A 638 -18.72 22.27 -12.32
N MET A 639 -18.81 21.33 -13.25
CA MET A 639 -17.71 20.49 -13.65
C MET A 639 -16.79 21.16 -14.67
N PRO A 640 -15.52 20.75 -14.77
CA PRO A 640 -14.63 21.21 -15.82
C PRO A 640 -15.16 20.82 -17.19
N LYS A 641 -14.92 21.65 -18.21
CA LYS A 641 -15.33 21.42 -19.59
C LYS A 641 -14.41 20.40 -20.28
N ILE A 642 -14.50 19.16 -19.90
CA ILE A 642 -13.71 18.05 -20.41
C ILE A 642 -14.58 17.11 -21.25
N GLU A 643 -13.97 16.27 -22.10
CA GLU A 643 -14.69 15.40 -23.03
C GLU A 643 -15.67 14.47 -22.33
N MET A 644 -15.26 13.84 -21.25
CA MET A 644 -16.15 12.97 -20.45
C MET A 644 -17.40 13.70 -19.97
N VAL A 645 -17.25 14.92 -19.44
CA VAL A 645 -18.39 15.74 -18.99
C VAL A 645 -19.28 16.16 -20.15
N ARG A 646 -18.70 16.47 -21.33
CA ARG A 646 -19.43 16.74 -22.55
C ARG A 646 -20.26 15.53 -23.01
N GLN A 647 -19.71 14.32 -22.95
CA GLN A 647 -20.45 13.09 -23.28
C GLN A 647 -21.62 12.84 -22.31
N ILE A 648 -21.40 13.07 -21.03
CA ILE A 648 -22.45 12.96 -20.00
C ILE A 648 -23.56 14.00 -20.26
N ASP A 649 -23.21 15.25 -20.57
CA ASP A 649 -24.14 16.33 -20.93
C ASP A 649 -24.92 16.02 -22.21
N MET A 650 -24.28 15.41 -23.22
CA MET A 650 -24.93 14.92 -24.42
C MET A 650 -25.99 13.85 -24.09
N ASN A 651 -25.68 12.89 -23.22
CA ASN A 651 -26.63 11.87 -22.80
C ASN A 651 -27.82 12.50 -22.07
N LEU A 652 -27.59 13.50 -21.22
CA LEU A 652 -28.67 14.25 -20.56
C LEU A 652 -29.56 14.96 -21.56
N LYS A 653 -28.97 15.68 -22.51
CA LYS A 653 -29.73 16.39 -23.56
C LYS A 653 -30.49 15.45 -24.48
N PHE A 654 -29.92 14.29 -24.75
CA PHE A 654 -30.60 13.25 -25.53
C PHE A 654 -31.86 12.73 -24.84
N GLU A 655 -31.79 12.50 -23.53
CA GLU A 655 -32.95 12.09 -22.75
C GLU A 655 -34.03 13.16 -22.72
N ALA A 656 -33.66 14.45 -22.71
CA ALA A 656 -34.59 15.57 -22.68
C ALA A 656 -35.21 15.89 -24.08
N ASP A 657 -34.41 15.87 -25.14
CA ASP A 657 -34.83 16.19 -26.51
C ASP A 657 -33.89 15.55 -27.56
N PRO A 658 -34.19 14.34 -28.06
CA PRO A 658 -33.38 13.64 -29.04
C PRO A 658 -33.09 14.41 -30.31
N LYS A 659 -33.97 15.34 -30.75
CA LYS A 659 -33.81 16.10 -31.99
C LYS A 659 -32.68 17.14 -31.92
N ARG A 660 -32.41 17.65 -30.73
CA ARG A 660 -31.29 18.62 -30.50
C ARG A 660 -29.90 18.05 -30.74
N ILE A 661 -29.74 16.74 -30.68
CA ILE A 661 -28.46 16.07 -30.71
C ILE A 661 -27.98 15.82 -32.15
N HIS A 662 -28.83 15.80 -33.16
CA HIS A 662 -28.41 15.51 -34.54
C HIS A 662 -27.25 16.37 -35.01
N ALA A 663 -27.25 17.67 -34.76
CA ALA A 663 -26.18 18.54 -35.13
C ALA A 663 -24.87 18.30 -34.36
N LEU A 664 -24.98 17.92 -33.08
CA LEU A 664 -23.83 17.62 -32.22
C LEU A 664 -23.17 16.31 -32.65
N VAL A 665 -23.97 15.27 -32.92
CA VAL A 665 -23.47 13.95 -33.34
C VAL A 665 -22.79 14.07 -34.72
N ALA A 666 -23.31 14.89 -35.63
CA ALA A 666 -22.68 15.12 -36.92
C ALA A 666 -21.27 15.72 -36.81
N GLN A 667 -21.03 16.53 -35.78
CA GLN A 667 -19.73 17.17 -35.52
C GLN A 667 -18.77 16.32 -34.68
N MET A 668 -19.20 15.14 -34.21
CA MET A 668 -18.32 14.26 -33.40
C MET A 668 -17.14 13.77 -34.22
N PRO A 669 -15.93 13.73 -33.63
CA PRO A 669 -14.76 13.20 -34.29
C PRO A 669 -14.90 11.69 -34.54
N GLU A 670 -14.10 11.16 -35.44
CA GLU A 670 -14.04 9.75 -35.84
C GLU A 670 -12.61 9.22 -35.94
N THR A 671 -11.66 9.87 -35.27
CA THR A 671 -10.23 9.58 -35.38
C THR A 671 -9.87 8.28 -34.69
N THR A 672 -10.40 8.08 -33.49
CA THR A 672 -10.13 6.89 -32.67
C THR A 672 -11.24 5.85 -32.74
N PRO A 673 -10.98 4.57 -32.45
CA PRO A 673 -12.00 3.54 -32.32
C PRO A 673 -13.14 3.94 -31.34
N ARG A 674 -12.77 4.54 -30.19
CA ARG A 674 -13.72 5.04 -29.19
C ARG A 674 -14.68 6.07 -29.79
N GLU A 675 -14.17 7.04 -30.51
CA GLU A 675 -14.99 8.08 -31.14
C GLU A 675 -15.90 7.51 -32.21
N ARG A 676 -15.42 6.59 -33.02
CA ARG A 676 -16.21 5.92 -34.08
C ARG A 676 -17.36 5.10 -33.47
N VAL A 677 -17.08 4.30 -32.41
CA VAL A 677 -18.14 3.54 -31.72
C VAL A 677 -19.17 4.48 -31.11
N ASN A 678 -18.73 5.52 -30.40
CA ASN A 678 -19.63 6.51 -29.80
C ASN A 678 -20.52 7.16 -30.85
N LYS A 679 -19.94 7.68 -31.92
CA LYS A 679 -20.71 8.38 -32.98
C LYS A 679 -21.71 7.46 -33.65
N THR A 680 -21.31 6.26 -34.07
CA THR A 680 -22.19 5.29 -34.74
C THR A 680 -23.32 4.82 -33.81
N LEU A 681 -23.03 4.67 -32.52
CA LEU A 681 -24.05 4.29 -31.53
C LEU A 681 -25.07 5.42 -31.31
N TYR A 682 -24.64 6.68 -31.23
CA TYR A 682 -25.57 7.83 -31.21
C TYR A 682 -26.38 7.92 -32.49
N GLN A 683 -25.78 7.67 -33.67
CA GLN A 683 -26.50 7.62 -34.95
C GLN A 683 -27.56 6.52 -34.95
N ALA A 684 -27.27 5.33 -34.43
CA ALA A 684 -28.24 4.26 -34.25
C ALA A 684 -29.40 4.71 -33.37
N THR A 685 -29.11 5.35 -32.26
CA THR A 685 -30.09 5.77 -31.25
C THR A 685 -31.01 6.90 -31.78
N ILE A 686 -30.45 7.87 -32.50
CA ILE A 686 -31.23 8.98 -33.09
C ILE A 686 -32.20 8.48 -34.18
N ASN A 687 -31.80 7.46 -34.93
CA ASN A 687 -32.60 6.91 -36.03
C ASN A 687 -33.45 5.69 -35.59
N ILE A 688 -33.71 5.54 -34.29
CA ILE A 688 -34.38 4.34 -33.75
C ILE A 688 -35.75 4.08 -34.39
N ASP A 689 -36.48 5.16 -34.81
CA ASP A 689 -37.75 5.06 -35.49
C ASP A 689 -37.61 4.61 -36.97
N GLN A 690 -36.41 4.69 -37.53
CA GLN A 690 -36.08 4.21 -38.88
C GLN A 690 -35.25 2.90 -38.76
N GLU A 691 -35.92 1.82 -38.46
CA GLU A 691 -35.34 0.55 -38.04
C GLU A 691 -34.13 0.08 -38.89
N ASN A 692 -34.28 0.12 -40.24
CA ASN A 692 -33.20 -0.33 -41.12
C ASN A 692 -31.94 0.56 -41.03
N VAL A 693 -32.15 1.87 -40.84
CA VAL A 693 -31.05 2.84 -40.70
C VAL A 693 -30.35 2.65 -39.36
N ALA A 694 -31.13 2.55 -38.31
CA ALA A 694 -30.64 2.28 -36.96
C ALA A 694 -29.86 0.95 -36.88
N LEU A 695 -30.38 -0.11 -37.53
CA LEU A 695 -29.75 -1.42 -37.57
C LEU A 695 -28.38 -1.39 -38.29
N ASN A 696 -28.23 -0.60 -39.37
CA ASN A 696 -26.98 -0.47 -40.09
C ASN A 696 -25.92 0.24 -39.22
N TYR A 697 -26.28 1.35 -38.58
CA TYR A 697 -25.35 2.04 -37.67
C TYR A 697 -24.97 1.15 -36.47
N LEU A 698 -25.96 0.45 -35.90
CA LEU A 698 -25.71 -0.44 -34.78
C LEU A 698 -24.77 -1.58 -35.13
N ARG A 699 -24.93 -2.19 -36.31
CA ARG A 699 -24.00 -3.24 -36.79
C ARG A 699 -22.57 -2.72 -36.94
N THR A 700 -22.39 -1.54 -37.52
CA THR A 700 -21.10 -0.91 -37.62
C THR A 700 -20.48 -0.67 -36.23
N ALA A 701 -21.28 -0.16 -35.29
CA ALA A 701 -20.83 0.03 -33.91
C ALA A 701 -20.43 -1.30 -33.24
N LEU A 702 -21.22 -2.35 -33.42
CA LEU A 702 -20.97 -3.67 -32.84
C LEU A 702 -19.74 -4.35 -33.43
N ASP A 703 -19.54 -4.28 -34.75
CA ASP A 703 -18.35 -4.83 -35.40
C ASP A 703 -17.09 -4.11 -34.90
N LEU A 704 -17.10 -2.77 -34.82
CA LEU A 704 -15.99 -1.99 -34.24
C LEU A 704 -15.79 -2.28 -32.74
N GLY A 705 -16.87 -2.34 -31.98
CA GLY A 705 -16.80 -2.58 -30.53
C GLY A 705 -16.29 -3.96 -30.17
N ALA A 706 -16.58 -4.97 -30.98
CA ALA A 706 -16.07 -6.33 -30.80
C ALA A 706 -14.53 -6.42 -30.96
N GLU A 707 -13.98 -5.62 -31.91
CA GLU A 707 -12.52 -5.59 -32.15
C GLU A 707 -11.74 -5.02 -30.98
N VAL A 708 -12.30 -4.07 -30.23
CA VAL A 708 -11.57 -3.29 -29.21
C VAL A 708 -12.06 -3.49 -27.78
N GLY A 709 -13.14 -4.24 -27.57
CA GLY A 709 -13.62 -4.65 -26.24
C GLY A 709 -14.71 -3.75 -25.62
N PHE A 710 -15.55 -3.06 -26.41
CA PHE A 710 -16.67 -2.24 -25.91
C PHE A 710 -17.89 -3.07 -25.53
N HIS A 711 -17.81 -4.00 -24.58
CA HIS A 711 -18.94 -4.85 -24.24
C HIS A 711 -19.96 -4.15 -23.33
N GLU A 712 -19.50 -3.67 -22.17
CA GLU A 712 -20.37 -3.03 -21.17
C GLU A 712 -21.03 -1.75 -21.70
N TYR A 713 -20.36 -1.04 -22.59
CA TYR A 713 -20.90 0.15 -23.22
C TYR A 713 -22.18 -0.12 -24.01
N PHE A 714 -22.26 -1.27 -24.72
CA PHE A 714 -23.46 -1.70 -25.42
C PHE A 714 -24.53 -2.20 -24.44
N VAL A 715 -24.12 -2.96 -23.41
CA VAL A 715 -25.07 -3.51 -22.42
C VAL A 715 -25.89 -2.42 -21.73
N ARG A 716 -25.31 -1.24 -21.53
CA ARG A 716 -25.99 -0.07 -20.92
C ARG A 716 -27.03 0.61 -21.85
N GLN A 717 -27.07 0.26 -23.14
CA GLN A 717 -27.96 0.93 -24.12
C GLN A 717 -29.36 0.32 -24.15
N ASN A 718 -30.09 0.35 -23.04
CA ASN A 718 -31.39 -0.30 -22.89
C ASN A 718 -32.41 0.06 -24.00
N ARG A 719 -32.38 1.27 -24.53
CA ARG A 719 -33.24 1.71 -25.64
C ARG A 719 -32.99 0.95 -26.92
N LEU A 720 -31.75 0.54 -27.18
CA LEU A 720 -31.37 -0.21 -28.38
C LEU A 720 -31.63 -1.71 -28.25
N TYR A 721 -32.09 -2.22 -27.10
CA TYR A 721 -32.31 -3.63 -26.87
C TYR A 721 -33.17 -4.30 -27.97
N PRO A 722 -34.33 -3.74 -28.40
CA PRO A 722 -35.14 -4.37 -29.45
C PRO A 722 -34.38 -4.51 -30.78
N ILE A 723 -33.56 -3.53 -31.12
CA ILE A 723 -32.78 -3.54 -32.37
C ILE A 723 -31.53 -4.45 -32.19
N MET A 724 -30.93 -4.51 -30.99
CA MET A 724 -29.85 -5.47 -30.65
C MET A 724 -30.29 -6.92 -30.88
N VAL A 725 -31.48 -7.29 -30.41
CA VAL A 725 -32.07 -8.64 -30.62
C VAL A 725 -32.19 -8.94 -32.10
N LYS A 726 -32.68 -7.96 -32.92
CA LYS A 726 -32.77 -8.13 -34.36
C LYS A 726 -31.42 -8.22 -35.06
N ALA A 727 -30.44 -7.47 -34.60
CA ALA A 727 -29.08 -7.54 -35.11
C ALA A 727 -28.45 -8.90 -34.83
N ALA A 728 -28.66 -9.45 -33.63
CA ALA A 728 -28.22 -10.78 -33.25
C ALA A 728 -28.88 -11.89 -34.09
N ALA A 729 -30.17 -11.79 -34.30
CA ALA A 729 -30.92 -12.75 -35.12
C ALA A 729 -30.47 -12.72 -36.60
N ALA A 730 -30.08 -11.57 -37.13
CA ALA A 730 -29.67 -11.42 -38.52
C ALA A 730 -28.22 -11.82 -38.81
N LYS A 731 -27.29 -11.57 -37.87
CA LYS A 731 -25.85 -11.91 -37.95
C LYS A 731 -25.36 -12.31 -36.55
N PRO A 732 -25.56 -13.54 -36.10
CA PRO A 732 -25.14 -13.98 -34.80
C PRO A 732 -23.60 -14.00 -34.70
N THR A 733 -23.09 -13.42 -33.65
CA THR A 733 -21.68 -13.51 -33.26
C THR A 733 -21.61 -13.71 -31.74
N ILE A 734 -20.55 -14.34 -31.24
CA ILE A 734 -20.37 -14.55 -29.79
C ILE A 734 -20.50 -13.21 -29.04
N PHE A 735 -19.96 -12.15 -29.59
CA PHE A 735 -19.99 -10.81 -28.99
C PHE A 735 -21.44 -10.28 -28.86
N ILE A 736 -22.20 -10.26 -29.95
CA ILE A 736 -23.55 -9.68 -29.91
C ILE A 736 -24.50 -10.57 -29.08
N GLU A 737 -24.32 -11.88 -29.11
CA GLU A 737 -25.14 -12.81 -28.30
C GLU A 737 -24.85 -12.60 -26.81
N SER A 738 -23.57 -12.37 -26.41
CA SER A 738 -23.23 -12.07 -25.03
C SER A 738 -23.79 -10.73 -24.57
N VAL A 739 -23.72 -9.69 -25.41
CA VAL A 739 -24.33 -8.39 -25.13
C VAL A 739 -25.83 -8.50 -24.92
N VAL A 740 -26.56 -9.17 -25.84
CA VAL A 740 -28.01 -9.34 -25.76
C VAL A 740 -28.41 -10.17 -24.55
N HIS A 741 -27.67 -11.23 -24.25
CA HIS A 741 -27.90 -12.07 -23.07
C HIS A 741 -27.80 -11.24 -21.79
N GLU A 742 -26.73 -10.50 -21.63
CA GLU A 742 -26.48 -9.69 -20.42
C GLU A 742 -27.50 -8.54 -20.30
N MET A 743 -27.87 -7.89 -21.40
CA MET A 743 -28.94 -6.91 -21.40
C MET A 743 -30.27 -7.53 -20.93
N SER A 744 -30.60 -8.74 -21.43
CA SER A 744 -31.83 -9.45 -21.04
C SER A 744 -31.86 -9.76 -19.54
N GLU A 745 -30.75 -10.26 -19.00
CA GLU A 745 -30.66 -10.58 -17.56
C GLU A 745 -30.77 -9.32 -16.70
N ARG A 746 -30.14 -8.21 -17.09
CA ARG A 746 -30.25 -6.94 -16.36
C ARG A 746 -31.64 -6.37 -16.40
N ILE A 747 -32.34 -6.44 -17.54
CA ILE A 747 -33.72 -6.01 -17.67
C ILE A 747 -34.66 -6.87 -16.80
N LYS A 748 -34.43 -8.18 -16.74
CA LYS A 748 -35.21 -9.08 -15.85
C LYS A 748 -34.95 -8.73 -14.37
N ASN A 749 -33.68 -8.58 -13.98
CA ASN A 749 -33.30 -8.27 -12.61
C ASN A 749 -33.75 -6.86 -12.19
N SER A 750 -33.72 -5.87 -13.09
CA SER A 750 -34.29 -4.54 -12.80
C SER A 750 -35.80 -4.56 -12.57
N ASN A 751 -36.48 -5.53 -13.09
CA ASN A 751 -37.92 -5.76 -12.82
C ASN A 751 -38.18 -6.57 -11.54
N SER A 752 -37.16 -7.33 -11.04
CA SER A 752 -37.27 -8.14 -9.84
C SER A 752 -36.69 -7.45 -8.58
N ASP A 753 -35.70 -6.54 -8.74
CA ASP A 753 -34.94 -5.95 -7.66
C ASP A 753 -35.14 -4.43 -7.50
N THR A 754 -36.26 -3.89 -7.97
CA THR A 754 -36.60 -2.55 -7.55
C THR A 754 -37.02 -2.56 -6.07
N GLY A 755 -36.03 -2.51 -5.20
CA GLY A 755 -36.14 -1.84 -3.91
C GLY A 755 -36.35 -0.32 -4.10
N ALA A 756 -36.51 0.15 -5.34
CA ALA A 756 -37.21 1.35 -5.75
C ALA A 756 -38.70 1.03 -5.74
N LEU A 757 -39.42 1.57 -4.77
CA LEU A 757 -40.87 1.59 -4.65
C LEU A 757 -41.59 0.69 -5.63
N GLU A 758 -42.28 -0.34 -5.17
CA GLU A 758 -43.09 -1.24 -6.01
C GLU A 758 -44.06 -0.43 -6.93
N GLU A 759 -44.37 0.77 -6.53
CA GLU A 759 -45.09 1.78 -7.32
C GLU A 759 -44.41 3.15 -7.23
N LYS A 760 -44.11 3.79 -8.36
CA LYS A 760 -43.56 5.17 -8.41
C LYS A 760 -44.51 6.16 -7.72
N LEU A 761 -43.90 7.08 -6.96
CA LEU A 761 -44.63 8.23 -6.42
C LEU A 761 -45.03 9.16 -7.57
N THR A 762 -46.28 9.58 -7.58
CA THR A 762 -46.75 10.62 -8.51
C THR A 762 -46.16 11.98 -8.14
N ASN A 763 -46.13 12.90 -9.09
CA ASN A 763 -45.66 14.27 -8.84
C ASN A 763 -46.35 14.92 -7.62
N ARG A 764 -47.62 14.61 -7.41
CA ARG A 764 -48.38 15.11 -6.27
C ARG A 764 -47.99 14.47 -4.95
N GLU A 765 -47.66 13.19 -4.96
CA GLU A 765 -47.16 12.46 -3.78
C GLU A 765 -45.73 12.91 -3.41
N LEU A 766 -44.89 13.22 -4.39
CA LEU A 766 -43.56 13.83 -4.17
C LEU A 766 -43.66 15.23 -3.59
N GLU A 767 -44.59 16.03 -4.07
CA GLU A 767 -44.82 17.39 -3.53
C GLU A 767 -45.29 17.31 -2.07
N ILE A 768 -46.22 16.41 -1.75
CA ILE A 768 -46.68 16.17 -0.36
C ILE A 768 -45.49 15.71 0.50
N LEU A 769 -44.68 14.80 0.00
CA LEU A 769 -43.51 14.26 0.70
C LEU A 769 -42.47 15.36 1.06
N LYS A 770 -42.25 16.31 0.14
CA LYS A 770 -41.44 17.51 0.40
C LYS A 770 -42.00 18.37 1.53
N HIS A 771 -43.33 18.57 1.55
CA HIS A 771 -43.94 19.32 2.64
C HIS A 771 -43.95 18.60 3.98
N LEU A 772 -43.81 17.27 4.00
CA LEU A 772 -43.65 16.52 5.26
C LEU A 772 -42.34 16.83 5.98
N THR A 773 -41.30 17.29 5.28
CA THR A 773 -40.04 17.68 5.90
C THR A 773 -40.12 18.93 6.77
N THR A 774 -41.12 19.80 6.54
CA THR A 774 -41.25 21.11 7.21
C THR A 774 -41.65 21.02 8.69
N GLY A 775 -42.07 19.86 9.17
CA GLY A 775 -42.60 19.70 10.52
C GLY A 775 -44.01 20.21 10.75
N ASN A 776 -44.61 20.87 9.77
CA ASN A 776 -45.93 21.45 9.87
C ASN A 776 -47.05 20.38 10.10
N PRO A 777 -48.13 20.69 10.80
CA PRO A 777 -49.27 19.79 10.93
C PRO A 777 -49.85 19.44 9.57
N ILE A 778 -50.36 18.20 9.41
CA ILE A 778 -50.93 17.69 8.15
C ILE A 778 -52.07 18.59 7.65
N SER A 779 -52.88 19.17 8.56
CA SER A 779 -53.92 20.13 8.24
C SER A 779 -53.40 21.43 7.63
N ALA A 780 -52.24 21.91 8.07
CA ALA A 780 -51.62 23.11 7.51
C ALA A 780 -51.03 22.84 6.11
N ILE A 781 -50.40 21.65 5.92
CA ILE A 781 -49.87 21.20 4.63
C ILE A 781 -51.04 21.03 3.62
N ALA A 782 -52.20 20.46 4.04
CA ALA A 782 -53.37 20.33 3.19
C ALA A 782 -53.89 21.70 2.70
N LYS A 783 -53.87 22.70 3.60
CA LYS A 783 -54.26 24.07 3.22
C LYS A 783 -53.27 24.69 2.24
N GLN A 784 -51.98 24.54 2.47
CA GLN A 784 -50.91 25.02 1.57
C GLN A 784 -51.02 24.42 0.16
N LEU A 785 -51.40 23.16 0.10
CA LEU A 785 -51.55 22.42 -1.16
C LEU A 785 -52.94 22.53 -1.78
N HIS A 786 -53.83 23.34 -1.20
CA HIS A 786 -55.21 23.55 -1.65
C HIS A 786 -56.04 22.28 -1.83
N ILE A 787 -55.86 21.29 -0.92
CA ILE A 787 -56.60 20.02 -0.93
C ILE A 787 -57.33 19.79 0.38
N SER A 788 -58.41 18.95 0.34
CA SER A 788 -59.10 18.58 1.54
C SER A 788 -58.29 17.68 2.46
N GLN A 789 -58.57 17.70 3.77
CA GLN A 789 -57.87 16.79 4.72
C GLN A 789 -58.07 15.31 4.37
N ASN A 790 -59.22 14.94 3.81
CA ASN A 790 -59.49 13.57 3.37
C ASN A 790 -58.63 13.18 2.14
N THR A 791 -58.49 14.09 1.19
CA THR A 791 -57.61 13.92 0.02
C THR A 791 -56.14 13.79 0.47
N MET A 792 -55.73 14.63 1.43
CA MET A 792 -54.38 14.53 2.02
C MET A 792 -54.16 13.18 2.69
N LYS A 793 -55.10 12.67 3.49
CA LYS A 793 -54.98 11.35 4.12
C LYS A 793 -54.84 10.22 3.08
N THR A 794 -55.56 10.33 1.98
CA THR A 794 -55.47 9.35 0.88
C THR A 794 -54.09 9.36 0.22
N HIS A 795 -53.55 10.56 -0.08
CA HIS A 795 -52.22 10.68 -0.61
C HIS A 795 -51.15 10.19 0.37
N LEU A 796 -51.24 10.54 1.65
CA LEU A 796 -50.32 10.05 2.69
C LEU A 796 -50.34 8.53 2.79
N ARG A 797 -51.52 7.91 2.78
CA ARG A 797 -51.65 6.46 2.79
C ARG A 797 -50.96 5.82 1.57
N ASN A 798 -51.12 6.41 0.40
CA ASN A 798 -50.44 5.96 -0.81
C ASN A 798 -48.93 6.16 -0.74
N VAL A 799 -48.46 7.31 -0.23
CA VAL A 799 -47.03 7.58 -0.01
C VAL A 799 -46.45 6.55 0.97
N TYR A 800 -47.08 6.31 2.11
CA TYR A 800 -46.57 5.37 3.11
C TYR A 800 -46.57 3.93 2.57
N ARG A 801 -47.65 3.52 1.87
CA ARG A 801 -47.72 2.21 1.23
C ARG A 801 -46.61 2.05 0.17
N LYS A 802 -46.43 3.05 -0.71
CA LYS A 802 -45.43 3.03 -1.77
C LYS A 802 -44.01 3.10 -1.24
N LEU A 803 -43.78 3.77 -0.12
CA LEU A 803 -42.53 3.82 0.57
C LEU A 803 -42.32 2.64 1.54
N ASP A 804 -43.35 1.79 1.73
CA ASP A 804 -43.33 0.68 2.69
C ASP A 804 -42.85 1.17 4.07
N VAL A 805 -43.63 2.10 4.66
CA VAL A 805 -43.33 2.72 5.94
C VAL A 805 -44.62 3.02 6.70
N ASP A 806 -44.53 3.09 8.04
CA ASP A 806 -45.69 3.21 8.92
C ASP A 806 -46.04 4.64 9.35
N GLY A 807 -45.18 5.63 9.00
CA GLY A 807 -45.35 6.96 9.53
C GLY A 807 -44.59 8.06 8.84
N ARG A 808 -44.89 9.31 9.27
CA ARG A 808 -44.30 10.53 8.71
C ARG A 808 -42.78 10.56 8.83
N HIS A 809 -42.24 10.25 10.01
CA HIS A 809 -40.82 10.31 10.27
C HIS A 809 -40.03 9.32 9.41
N THR A 810 -40.48 8.06 9.41
CA THR A 810 -39.93 6.99 8.60
C THR A 810 -40.09 7.23 7.10
N ALA A 811 -41.17 7.87 6.66
CA ALA A 811 -41.38 8.29 5.26
C ALA A 811 -40.38 9.34 4.84
N VAL A 812 -40.13 10.37 5.68
CA VAL A 812 -39.16 11.43 5.41
C VAL A 812 -37.73 10.87 5.41
N GLU A 813 -37.39 10.01 6.38
CA GLU A 813 -36.10 9.37 6.41
C GLU A 813 -35.84 8.47 5.18
N LYS A 814 -36.82 7.60 4.85
CA LYS A 814 -36.72 6.73 3.67
C LYS A 814 -36.67 7.53 2.38
N ALA A 815 -37.45 8.63 2.30
CA ALA A 815 -37.43 9.53 1.15
C ALA A 815 -36.10 10.29 1.01
N LYS A 816 -35.47 10.71 2.12
CA LYS A 816 -34.10 11.27 2.13
C LYS A 816 -33.07 10.24 1.70
N LYS A 817 -33.14 9.01 2.23
CA LYS A 817 -32.29 7.89 1.83
C LYS A 817 -32.42 7.56 0.34
N LEU A 818 -33.65 7.62 -0.19
CA LEU A 818 -33.94 7.38 -1.60
C LEU A 818 -33.77 8.64 -2.46
N LEU A 819 -33.34 9.77 -1.88
CA LEU A 819 -33.13 11.06 -2.54
C LEU A 819 -34.35 11.58 -3.31
N LEU A 820 -35.55 11.28 -2.81
CA LEU A 820 -36.80 11.75 -3.39
C LEU A 820 -37.16 13.18 -2.95
N ILE A 821 -36.51 13.61 -1.85
CA ILE A 821 -36.69 14.95 -1.25
C ILE A 821 -35.38 15.48 -0.66
#